data_9258c1af8d627dc1cd55d39a5090d489
#
_entry.id   9258c1af8d627dc1cd55d39a5090d489
#
_cell.length_a   1.000
_cell.length_b   1.000
_cell.length_c   1.000
_cell.angle_alpha   90.00
_cell.angle_beta   90.00
_cell.angle_gamma   90.00
#
_symmetry.space_group_name_H-M   'P 1'
#
loop_
_entity.id
_entity.type
_entity.pdbx_description
1 polymer ?
#
loop_
_entity_poly.entity_id
_entity_poly.type
_entity_poly.pdbx_seq_one_letter_code
_entity_poly.pdbx_strand_id
1 'polypeptide(L)'
;MPTALPRAAFTRRAFLAGALAGGSLLTAGLAGCTPGGSGATPSPTLTPVDLGPSWAAKPVSSGGLTCLATQAGEAIRLHTVSGDASFWTGVNLGSTTPGHSPGELAISAEDYRRWFTMMRESGVRVLRIYTIHQPHMYAELKAHNEAHPEHPLYLVHGIYLPDESYLDSHDLFAPGPTQSMIEEVRDASAAVHGTLTRKTQRGRASGTWTADVSPWVAGWIVGVEWDPIATSASDRKNAARPGHSGRYFSSTKDASPTERWAAARMDELATYEARQGLSVPIAMVNWPTADPLRHPQEPLDREDMVGVDANHVIASKAWPGGTFASYHAYPYYPDFQRLQPSYTATSDPYRAYLLDLKRHHAGMPLMVTEFGVPSSLGSAHIGTNGRDQGHHSEPEAMTMDAQMLRMFKDIGLAGGLLFAWTDEWFKFTWNTLPRHAVVDSERRALWHDVLTNEQHFGMVAHDPAPAGQRVVHEAREGLAQVALDHDASWVRLTLAYPAALDSPVTLGFDIVPKAGLAVPGLGADRRYDVYVRIDPSAGTARTFVRGDLDPVLLDGLPEASMPKPGADGWSLQRMTLNRPYPAHHGMPARAAELLDIGELIRASDAQALTGTTGDSLSTWAVAPAGQDGLTRLHLRMPWGLLAIGDPSSHTAVVPVKLLPTAARIDAIRVSVAGGIAAAAAPVTFDVRWEEWNTATYTERRKAGAQTFAEAMAQTSQLA
;
A
#
# COMPACT_ATOMS: atom_id res chain seq x y z
N MET A 1 2.14 13.45 -38.84
CA MET A 1 1.12 13.19 -37.82
C MET A 1 1.71 12.10 -36.91
N PRO A 2 2.12 12.36 -35.69
CA PRO A 2 2.48 11.31 -34.75
C PRO A 2 1.21 10.74 -34.15
N THR A 3 1.07 9.44 -34.24
CA THR A 3 -0.02 8.64 -33.66
C THR A 3 0.00 8.83 -32.15
N ALA A 4 -1.12 9.32 -31.61
CA ALA A 4 -1.36 9.39 -30.19
C ALA A 4 -1.30 7.97 -29.62
N LEU A 5 -0.48 7.77 -28.60
CA LEU A 5 -0.50 6.57 -27.76
C LEU A 5 -1.91 6.39 -27.18
N PRO A 6 -2.47 5.19 -27.16
CA PRO A 6 -3.78 4.95 -26.58
C PRO A 6 -3.75 5.34 -25.10
N ARG A 7 -4.68 6.18 -24.67
CA ARG A 7 -4.96 6.51 -23.27
C ARG A 7 -5.48 5.24 -22.58
N ALA A 8 -4.57 4.37 -22.15
CA ALA A 8 -4.94 3.28 -21.26
C ALA A 8 -5.38 3.89 -19.92
N ALA A 9 -6.61 3.64 -19.52
CA ALA A 9 -7.08 3.95 -18.20
C ALA A 9 -6.34 3.01 -17.23
N PHE A 10 -5.36 3.53 -16.53
CA PHE A 10 -4.58 2.78 -15.54
C PHE A 10 -5.47 2.52 -14.33
N THR A 11 -5.85 1.26 -14.15
CA THR A 11 -6.45 0.75 -12.92
C THR A 11 -5.34 0.34 -11.95
N ARG A 12 -5.64 0.22 -10.66
CA ARG A 12 -4.78 -0.35 -9.60
C ARG A 12 -4.09 -1.65 -10.04
N ARG A 13 -4.60 -2.33 -11.06
CA ARG A 13 -4.15 -3.63 -11.61
C ARG A 13 -3.22 -3.59 -12.81
N ALA A 14 -3.32 -2.61 -13.68
CA ALA A 14 -2.31 -2.41 -14.73
C ALA A 14 -0.90 -2.31 -14.13
N PHE A 15 -0.88 -2.13 -12.86
CA PHE A 15 0.22 -1.95 -11.97
C PHE A 15 0.94 -3.24 -11.54
N LEU A 16 0.22 -4.32 -11.27
CA LEU A 16 0.84 -5.62 -10.96
C LEU A 16 1.42 -6.31 -12.20
N ALA A 17 0.87 -6.03 -13.38
CA ALA A 17 1.36 -6.59 -14.65
C ALA A 17 2.64 -5.93 -15.17
N GLY A 18 2.83 -4.61 -14.98
CA GLY A 18 4.02 -3.88 -15.45
C GLY A 18 5.33 -4.25 -14.76
N ALA A 19 5.28 -4.89 -13.58
CA ALA A 19 6.46 -5.27 -12.81
C ALA A 19 7.13 -6.59 -13.27
N LEU A 20 6.59 -7.27 -14.28
CA LEU A 20 7.06 -8.57 -14.72
C LEU A 20 7.99 -8.56 -15.95
N ALA A 21 8.18 -7.40 -16.60
CA ALA A 21 9.00 -7.28 -17.80
C ALA A 21 10.34 -6.59 -17.51
N GLY A 22 11.36 -7.31 -17.17
CA GLY A 22 12.74 -6.79 -17.14
C GLY A 22 13.66 -7.48 -16.14
N GLY A 23 14.56 -8.28 -16.62
CA GLY A 23 15.63 -8.85 -15.81
C GLY A 23 16.61 -9.69 -16.61
N SER A 24 17.69 -9.08 -17.04
CA SER A 24 18.86 -9.79 -17.60
C SER A 24 19.79 -10.25 -16.48
N LEU A 25 20.29 -11.46 -16.63
CA LEU A 25 21.23 -12.12 -15.74
C LEU A 25 22.56 -11.35 -15.61
N LEU A 26 23.03 -11.22 -14.37
CA LEU A 26 24.46 -11.20 -14.07
C LEU A 26 24.69 -11.87 -12.71
N THR A 27 25.36 -13.02 -12.76
CA THR A 27 25.91 -13.72 -11.60
C THR A 27 27.22 -13.06 -11.19
N ALA A 28 27.33 -12.61 -9.94
CA ALA A 28 28.64 -12.39 -9.32
C ALA A 28 28.52 -12.39 -7.77
N GLY A 29 29.23 -13.33 -7.16
CA GLY A 29 30.08 -13.15 -5.98
C GLY A 29 29.47 -12.76 -4.65
N LEU A 30 29.30 -13.77 -3.78
CA LEU A 30 29.17 -13.64 -2.34
C LEU A 30 30.40 -12.95 -1.72
N ALA A 31 30.22 -11.79 -1.13
CA ALA A 31 31.12 -11.28 -0.11
C ALA A 31 30.26 -10.74 1.04
N GLY A 32 30.33 -11.43 2.18
CA GLY A 32 29.66 -11.03 3.39
C GLY A 32 30.27 -9.73 3.95
N CYS A 33 29.42 -8.74 4.21
CA CYS A 33 29.75 -7.62 5.07
C CYS A 33 28.93 -7.70 6.34
N THR A 34 29.62 -7.85 7.46
CA THR A 34 29.09 -7.69 8.80
C THR A 34 28.65 -6.23 9.02
N PRO A 35 27.50 -5.97 9.62
CA PRO A 35 27.07 -4.61 9.91
C PRO A 35 27.85 -4.05 11.11
N GLY A 36 28.62 -2.99 10.87
CA GLY A 36 29.16 -2.14 11.92
C GLY A 36 28.01 -1.32 12.54
N GLY A 37 27.81 -1.45 13.84
CA GLY A 37 26.77 -0.72 14.56
C GLY A 37 26.98 0.79 14.53
N SER A 38 26.02 1.51 14.00
CA SER A 38 25.78 2.93 14.25
C SER A 38 24.47 3.05 15.01
N GLY A 39 24.47 3.87 16.09
CA GLY A 39 23.40 3.99 17.06
C GLY A 39 22.04 4.32 16.44
N ALA A 40 21.23 3.31 16.24
CA ALA A 40 19.84 3.45 15.91
C ALA A 40 19.08 3.92 17.16
N THR A 41 18.29 4.96 17.02
CA THR A 41 17.27 5.31 18.02
C THR A 41 16.38 4.09 18.23
N PRO A 42 16.12 3.65 19.47
CA PRO A 42 15.30 2.45 19.67
C PRO A 42 13.92 2.69 19.06
N SER A 43 13.50 1.78 18.18
CA SER A 43 12.10 1.67 17.74
C SER A 43 11.19 1.68 18.97
N PRO A 44 10.01 2.31 18.91
CA PRO A 44 9.03 2.18 19.96
C PRO A 44 8.80 0.68 20.19
N THR A 45 9.26 0.21 21.34
CA THR A 45 9.12 -1.21 21.71
C THR A 45 7.63 -1.44 21.94
N LEU A 46 7.00 -2.21 21.06
CA LEU A 46 5.61 -2.61 21.28
C LEU A 46 5.59 -3.44 22.58
N THR A 47 4.75 -3.06 23.52
CA THR A 47 4.44 -3.91 24.65
C THR A 47 3.62 -5.08 24.12
N PRO A 48 4.08 -6.33 24.25
CA PRO A 48 3.29 -7.47 23.81
C PRO A 48 1.88 -7.38 24.38
N VAL A 49 0.87 -7.55 23.53
CA VAL A 49 -0.51 -7.49 23.98
C VAL A 49 -0.85 -8.77 24.75
N ASP A 50 -1.82 -8.67 25.65
CA ASP A 50 -2.39 -9.85 26.29
C ASP A 50 -3.14 -10.67 25.24
N LEU A 51 -2.63 -11.86 24.94
CA LEU A 51 -3.21 -12.77 23.95
C LEU A 51 -4.47 -13.47 24.49
N GLY A 52 -4.75 -13.36 25.79
CA GLY A 52 -5.90 -14.00 26.42
C GLY A 52 -5.83 -15.54 26.44
N PRO A 53 -6.97 -16.22 26.46
CA PRO A 53 -7.02 -17.68 26.48
C PRO A 53 -6.36 -18.30 25.24
N SER A 54 -5.84 -19.53 25.40
CA SER A 54 -5.25 -20.28 24.30
C SER A 54 -6.24 -20.41 23.13
N TRP A 55 -5.74 -20.14 21.93
CA TRP A 55 -6.48 -20.47 20.70
C TRP A 55 -5.84 -21.63 19.93
N ALA A 56 -5.15 -22.53 20.63
CA ALA A 56 -4.63 -23.76 20.05
C ALA A 56 -5.74 -24.51 19.29
N ALA A 57 -5.39 -25.09 18.15
CA ALA A 57 -6.34 -25.75 17.27
C ALA A 57 -7.04 -26.93 17.96
N LYS A 58 -8.37 -27.01 17.82
CA LYS A 58 -9.18 -28.15 18.25
C LYS A 58 -10.16 -28.52 17.14
N PRO A 59 -9.68 -29.08 16.03
CA PRO A 59 -10.53 -29.40 14.88
C PRO A 59 -11.69 -30.31 15.27
N VAL A 60 -12.81 -30.19 14.56
CA VAL A 60 -13.99 -31.04 14.68
C VAL A 60 -14.10 -31.98 13.47
N SER A 61 -14.74 -33.13 13.65
CA SER A 61 -15.03 -34.05 12.54
C SER A 61 -16.47 -33.82 12.05
N SER A 62 -16.64 -33.61 10.75
CA SER A 62 -17.96 -33.48 10.11
C SER A 62 -17.92 -34.09 8.71
N GLY A 63 -18.94 -34.89 8.38
CA GLY A 63 -19.02 -35.54 7.06
C GLY A 63 -17.83 -36.43 6.70
N GLY A 64 -17.09 -36.92 7.69
CA GLY A 64 -15.88 -37.74 7.48
C GLY A 64 -14.62 -36.91 7.19
N LEU A 65 -14.70 -35.58 7.28
CA LEU A 65 -13.59 -34.64 7.10
C LEU A 65 -13.24 -33.96 8.43
N THR A 66 -11.97 -33.59 8.59
CA THR A 66 -11.46 -32.81 9.71
C THR A 66 -11.60 -31.33 9.38
N CYS A 67 -12.28 -30.58 10.24
CA CYS A 67 -12.57 -29.16 10.03
C CYS A 67 -11.90 -28.32 11.12
N LEU A 68 -10.90 -27.54 10.76
CA LEU A 68 -10.32 -26.54 11.64
C LEU A 68 -11.26 -25.35 11.80
N ALA A 69 -11.96 -24.98 10.73
CA ALA A 69 -12.98 -23.94 10.74
C ALA A 69 -14.21 -24.37 9.95
N THR A 70 -15.38 -23.85 10.34
CA THR A 70 -16.68 -24.18 9.70
C THR A 70 -17.55 -22.95 9.56
N GLN A 71 -18.40 -22.93 8.54
CA GLN A 71 -19.48 -21.97 8.42
C GLN A 71 -20.68 -22.39 9.30
N ALA A 72 -21.29 -21.42 9.99
CA ALA A 72 -22.53 -21.60 10.74
C ALA A 72 -23.44 -20.37 10.55
N GLY A 73 -24.29 -20.39 9.52
CA GLY A 73 -25.09 -19.23 9.13
C GLY A 73 -24.21 -18.06 8.70
N GLU A 74 -24.35 -16.92 9.37
CA GLU A 74 -23.53 -15.71 9.12
C GLU A 74 -22.20 -15.68 9.88
N ALA A 75 -21.83 -16.76 10.57
CA ALA A 75 -20.58 -16.85 11.31
C ALA A 75 -19.61 -17.86 10.69
N ILE A 76 -18.32 -17.56 10.76
CA ILE A 76 -17.25 -18.55 10.61
C ILE A 76 -16.77 -18.88 12.01
N ARG A 77 -16.56 -20.16 12.29
CA ARG A 77 -16.07 -20.65 13.58
C ARG A 77 -14.71 -21.29 13.40
N LEU A 78 -13.66 -20.67 13.90
CA LEU A 78 -12.36 -21.30 14.06
C LEU A 78 -12.38 -22.07 15.39
N HIS A 79 -12.23 -23.40 15.32
CA HIS A 79 -12.34 -24.29 16.47
C HIS A 79 -11.06 -24.33 17.28
N THR A 80 -11.11 -23.85 18.53
CA THR A 80 -9.96 -23.79 19.43
C THR A 80 -10.26 -24.51 20.75
N VAL A 81 -9.21 -24.80 21.52
CA VAL A 81 -9.33 -25.45 22.84
C VAL A 81 -10.14 -24.63 23.84
N SER A 82 -10.16 -23.32 23.72
CA SER A 82 -10.89 -22.42 24.61
C SER A 82 -12.28 -22.02 24.09
N GLY A 83 -12.70 -22.55 22.94
CA GLY A 83 -13.98 -22.25 22.31
C GLY A 83 -13.83 -21.82 20.86
N ASP A 84 -14.94 -21.48 20.21
CA ASP A 84 -14.95 -21.06 18.83
C ASP A 84 -14.62 -19.57 18.70
N ALA A 85 -13.69 -19.22 17.81
CA ALA A 85 -13.45 -17.84 17.44
C ALA A 85 -14.29 -17.47 16.21
N SER A 86 -15.27 -16.58 16.38
CA SER A 86 -16.20 -16.17 15.33
C SER A 86 -15.84 -14.86 14.64
N PHE A 87 -14.91 -14.09 15.17
CA PHE A 87 -14.36 -12.88 14.57
C PHE A 87 -12.85 -13.02 14.37
N TRP A 88 -12.41 -13.00 13.12
CA TRP A 88 -11.01 -13.23 12.77
C TRP A 88 -10.28 -11.91 12.56
N THR A 89 -9.21 -11.71 13.33
CA THR A 89 -8.34 -10.54 13.20
C THR A 89 -6.98 -10.95 12.70
N GLY A 90 -6.40 -10.12 11.85
CA GLY A 90 -5.09 -10.44 11.33
C GLY A 90 -4.57 -9.42 10.34
N VAL A 91 -3.58 -9.86 9.57
CA VAL A 91 -2.87 -9.03 8.60
C VAL A 91 -2.67 -9.75 7.28
N ASN A 92 -2.55 -8.98 6.22
CA ASN A 92 -2.10 -9.45 4.92
C ASN A 92 -0.58 -9.34 4.84
N LEU A 93 0.08 -10.33 4.26
CA LEU A 93 1.51 -10.34 4.03
C LEU A 93 1.80 -10.40 2.53
N GLY A 94 2.52 -9.40 2.04
CA GLY A 94 3.04 -9.37 0.67
C GLY A 94 4.11 -10.43 0.42
N SER A 95 4.63 -10.47 -0.79
CA SER A 95 5.55 -11.52 -1.24
C SER A 95 7.00 -11.06 -1.41
N THR A 96 7.32 -9.80 -1.09
CA THR A 96 8.65 -9.24 -1.37
C THR A 96 9.11 -8.23 -0.31
N THR A 97 10.35 -7.75 -0.47
CA THR A 97 11.01 -6.75 0.38
C THR A 97 11.49 -5.57 -0.46
N PRO A 98 11.87 -4.42 0.15
CA PRO A 98 12.37 -3.27 -0.59
C PRO A 98 13.46 -3.59 -1.62
N GLY A 99 13.38 -2.96 -2.79
CA GLY A 99 14.31 -3.19 -3.90
C GLY A 99 14.00 -4.42 -4.76
N HIS A 100 12.91 -5.13 -4.47
CA HIS A 100 12.47 -6.30 -5.22
C HIS A 100 11.03 -6.18 -5.70
N SER A 101 10.72 -6.81 -6.83
CA SER A 101 9.37 -6.93 -7.35
C SER A 101 8.61 -8.10 -6.69
N PRO A 102 7.28 -8.08 -6.62
CA PRO A 102 6.48 -9.13 -5.96
C PRO A 102 6.78 -10.55 -6.48
N GLY A 103 6.96 -10.70 -7.79
CA GLY A 103 7.28 -11.97 -8.43
C GLY A 103 8.67 -12.53 -8.13
N GLU A 104 9.54 -11.77 -7.45
CA GLU A 104 10.84 -12.25 -7.00
C GLU A 104 10.75 -13.03 -5.68
N LEU A 105 9.67 -12.85 -4.92
CA LEU A 105 9.42 -13.54 -3.65
C LEU A 105 10.65 -13.49 -2.71
N ALA A 106 11.16 -12.26 -2.50
CA ALA A 106 12.49 -12.01 -1.94
C ALA A 106 12.55 -12.07 -0.40
N ILE A 107 11.45 -12.39 0.28
CA ILE A 107 11.42 -12.50 1.75
C ILE A 107 12.28 -13.70 2.18
N SER A 108 13.23 -13.48 3.08
CA SER A 108 14.11 -14.52 3.59
C SER A 108 13.46 -15.35 4.71
N ALA A 109 14.05 -16.51 5.02
CA ALA A 109 13.62 -17.30 6.17
C ALA A 109 13.78 -16.54 7.50
N GLU A 110 14.82 -15.71 7.63
CA GLU A 110 15.05 -14.88 8.80
C GLU A 110 13.99 -13.81 8.97
N ASP A 111 13.55 -13.17 7.86
CA ASP A 111 12.46 -12.20 7.88
C ASP A 111 11.16 -12.85 8.37
N TYR A 112 10.78 -14.00 7.80
CA TYR A 112 9.58 -14.73 8.25
C TYR A 112 9.64 -15.09 9.73
N ARG A 113 10.76 -15.61 10.21
CA ARG A 113 10.93 -15.98 11.63
C ARG A 113 10.76 -14.79 12.55
N ARG A 114 11.36 -13.67 12.20
CA ARG A 114 11.24 -12.40 12.93
C ARG A 114 9.81 -11.88 12.88
N TRP A 115 9.20 -11.83 11.70
CA TRP A 115 7.86 -11.29 11.53
C TRP A 115 6.79 -12.14 12.21
N PHE A 116 6.87 -13.47 12.17
CA PHE A 116 5.90 -14.31 12.87
C PHE A 116 5.96 -14.09 14.39
N THR A 117 7.15 -13.89 14.95
CA THR A 117 7.30 -13.50 16.35
C THR A 117 6.65 -12.15 16.63
N MET A 118 6.92 -11.14 15.79
CA MET A 118 6.35 -9.81 15.92
C MET A 118 4.81 -9.82 15.73
N MET A 119 4.28 -10.60 14.80
CA MET A 119 2.84 -10.77 14.58
C MET A 119 2.16 -11.34 15.81
N ARG A 120 2.69 -12.42 16.39
CA ARG A 120 2.15 -13.01 17.62
C ARG A 120 2.17 -12.00 18.78
N GLU A 121 3.25 -11.28 19.01
CA GLU A 121 3.35 -10.23 20.03
C GLU A 121 2.33 -9.09 19.81
N SER A 122 1.95 -8.84 18.57
CA SER A 122 0.93 -7.85 18.20
C SER A 122 -0.50 -8.38 18.26
N GLY A 123 -0.73 -9.63 18.66
CA GLY A 123 -2.07 -10.21 18.73
C GLY A 123 -2.66 -10.66 17.38
N VAL A 124 -1.84 -10.78 16.35
CA VAL A 124 -2.27 -11.35 15.06
C VAL A 124 -2.67 -12.80 15.27
N ARG A 125 -3.89 -13.15 14.90
CA ARG A 125 -4.40 -14.52 14.92
C ARG A 125 -4.36 -15.17 13.55
N VAL A 126 -4.70 -14.39 12.52
CA VAL A 126 -4.81 -14.87 11.14
C VAL A 126 -3.82 -14.12 10.25
N LEU A 127 -3.02 -14.88 9.52
CA LEU A 127 -2.14 -14.40 8.47
C LEU A 127 -2.77 -14.73 7.12
N ARG A 128 -2.97 -13.74 6.25
CA ARG A 128 -3.35 -13.99 4.86
C ARG A 128 -2.18 -13.75 3.93
N ILE A 129 -1.94 -14.69 3.02
CA ILE A 129 -1.05 -14.55 1.87
C ILE A 129 -1.86 -14.64 0.59
N TYR A 130 -1.37 -14.01 -0.50
CA TYR A 130 -2.14 -13.91 -1.76
C TYR A 130 -1.89 -15.07 -2.72
N THR A 131 -0.70 -15.68 -2.61
CA THR A 131 -0.20 -16.69 -3.53
C THR A 131 0.75 -17.64 -2.80
N ILE A 132 1.25 -18.65 -3.50
CA ILE A 132 2.25 -19.57 -2.97
C ILE A 132 3.55 -18.82 -2.72
N HIS A 133 4.05 -18.84 -1.50
CA HIS A 133 5.35 -18.31 -1.10
C HIS A 133 6.46 -19.35 -1.24
N GLN A 134 7.72 -18.93 -1.07
CA GLN A 134 8.87 -19.83 -1.11
C GLN A 134 8.78 -20.92 -0.02
N PRO A 135 9.39 -22.11 -0.22
CA PRO A 135 9.29 -23.25 0.71
C PRO A 135 9.63 -22.91 2.17
N HIS A 136 10.58 -22.03 2.39
CA HIS A 136 11.01 -21.65 3.74
C HIS A 136 9.95 -20.86 4.52
N MET A 137 9.00 -20.16 3.85
CA MET A 137 7.86 -19.54 4.56
C MET A 137 7.05 -20.59 5.32
N TYR A 138 6.71 -21.70 4.68
CA TYR A 138 5.94 -22.78 5.29
C TYR A 138 6.74 -23.49 6.40
N ALA A 139 8.04 -23.66 6.18
CA ALA A 139 8.92 -24.24 7.20
C ALA A 139 9.00 -23.36 8.45
N GLU A 140 9.16 -22.04 8.29
CA GLU A 140 9.22 -21.10 9.42
C GLU A 140 7.85 -20.95 10.11
N LEU A 141 6.72 -20.97 9.38
CA LEU A 141 5.38 -20.96 9.96
C LEU A 141 5.15 -22.21 10.83
N LYS A 142 5.50 -23.39 10.29
CA LYS A 142 5.42 -24.64 11.03
C LYS A 142 6.26 -24.58 12.31
N ALA A 143 7.53 -24.20 12.20
CA ALA A 143 8.44 -24.12 13.35
C ALA A 143 7.93 -23.12 14.39
N HIS A 144 7.40 -21.96 13.96
CA HIS A 144 6.80 -20.96 14.85
C HIS A 144 5.60 -21.52 15.61
N ASN A 145 4.67 -22.17 14.93
CA ASN A 145 3.45 -22.69 15.53
C ASN A 145 3.73 -23.89 16.46
N GLU A 146 4.69 -24.74 16.11
CA GLU A 146 5.14 -25.84 17.00
C GLU A 146 5.82 -25.30 18.27
N ALA A 147 6.54 -24.19 18.19
CA ALA A 147 7.16 -23.52 19.35
C ALA A 147 6.14 -22.75 20.20
N HIS A 148 5.02 -22.35 19.64
CA HIS A 148 3.97 -21.55 20.31
C HIS A 148 2.58 -22.17 20.17
N PRO A 149 2.37 -23.42 20.58
CA PRO A 149 1.13 -24.16 20.31
C PRO A 149 -0.12 -23.54 20.95
N GLU A 150 0.05 -22.76 22.05
CA GLU A 150 -1.09 -22.07 22.70
C GLU A 150 -1.63 -20.91 21.88
N HIS A 151 -0.78 -20.27 21.08
CA HIS A 151 -1.14 -19.08 20.29
C HIS A 151 -0.52 -19.16 18.89
N PRO A 152 -0.96 -20.14 18.05
CA PRO A 152 -0.43 -20.30 16.70
C PRO A 152 -0.93 -19.18 15.78
N LEU A 153 -0.19 -18.92 14.70
CA LEU A 153 -0.67 -18.12 13.56
C LEU A 153 -1.43 -19.02 12.61
N TYR A 154 -2.71 -18.73 12.40
CA TYR A 154 -3.53 -19.42 11.40
C TYR A 154 -3.35 -18.80 10.03
N LEU A 155 -3.39 -19.64 8.99
CA LEU A 155 -3.18 -19.23 7.62
C LEU A 155 -4.53 -19.18 6.86
N VAL A 156 -4.82 -18.05 6.23
CA VAL A 156 -5.77 -17.96 5.12
C VAL A 156 -4.94 -17.88 3.85
N HIS A 157 -4.95 -18.96 3.08
CA HIS A 157 -4.11 -19.08 1.89
C HIS A 157 -4.85 -18.59 0.65
N GLY A 158 -4.30 -17.60 -0.01
CA GLY A 158 -4.77 -17.10 -1.30
C GLY A 158 -4.31 -17.96 -2.46
N ILE A 159 -5.17 -18.12 -3.45
CA ILE A 159 -4.84 -18.73 -4.74
C ILE A 159 -5.03 -17.67 -5.80
N TYR A 160 -3.93 -17.06 -6.20
CA TYR A 160 -3.91 -15.96 -7.14
C TYR A 160 -4.11 -16.44 -8.58
N LEU A 161 -5.05 -15.85 -9.30
CA LEU A 161 -5.14 -16.02 -10.74
C LEU A 161 -3.99 -15.27 -11.41
N PRO A 162 -3.10 -15.92 -12.17
CA PRO A 162 -2.14 -15.22 -13.02
C PRO A 162 -2.92 -14.40 -14.07
N ASP A 163 -3.10 -13.11 -13.77
CA ASP A 163 -4.11 -12.27 -14.42
C ASP A 163 -3.69 -11.72 -15.79
N GLU A 164 -2.39 -11.72 -16.13
CA GLU A 164 -1.91 -11.24 -17.44
C GLU A 164 -2.70 -11.87 -18.60
N SER A 165 -2.79 -13.20 -18.63
CA SER A 165 -3.49 -13.91 -19.71
C SER A 165 -5.01 -13.68 -19.71
N TYR A 166 -5.59 -13.38 -18.55
CA TYR A 166 -7.00 -13.02 -18.41
C TYR A 166 -7.24 -11.58 -18.88
N LEU A 167 -6.39 -10.63 -18.48
CA LEU A 167 -6.48 -9.24 -18.90
C LEU A 167 -6.25 -9.08 -20.41
N ASP A 168 -5.33 -9.85 -20.98
CA ASP A 168 -5.05 -9.84 -22.43
C ASP A 168 -6.19 -10.47 -23.26
N SER A 169 -6.73 -11.61 -22.80
CA SER A 169 -7.77 -12.33 -23.52
C SER A 169 -9.18 -11.79 -23.28
N HIS A 170 -9.40 -11.10 -22.17
CA HIS A 170 -10.73 -10.78 -21.65
C HIS A 170 -11.66 -11.99 -21.58
N ASP A 171 -11.11 -13.15 -21.18
CA ASP A 171 -11.85 -14.43 -21.19
C ASP A 171 -11.29 -15.41 -20.15
N LEU A 172 -11.95 -15.55 -19.02
CA LEU A 172 -11.58 -16.51 -17.96
C LEU A 172 -11.57 -17.97 -18.45
N PHE A 173 -12.39 -18.29 -19.45
CA PHE A 173 -12.51 -19.65 -19.99
C PHE A 173 -11.53 -19.92 -21.13
N ALA A 174 -10.71 -18.95 -21.51
CA ALA A 174 -9.61 -19.20 -22.45
C ALA A 174 -8.63 -20.23 -21.83
N PRO A 175 -7.91 -21.00 -22.67
CA PRO A 175 -6.98 -22.03 -22.20
C PRO A 175 -5.93 -21.48 -21.22
N GLY A 176 -5.38 -20.29 -21.48
CA GLY A 176 -4.35 -19.68 -20.63
C GLY A 176 -4.83 -19.45 -19.18
N PRO A 177 -5.81 -18.57 -18.93
CA PRO A 177 -6.32 -18.30 -17.59
C PRO A 177 -6.82 -19.54 -16.86
N THR A 178 -7.60 -20.39 -17.57
CA THR A 178 -8.16 -21.61 -16.96
C THR A 178 -7.09 -22.60 -16.55
N GLN A 179 -6.13 -22.90 -17.43
CA GLN A 179 -5.06 -23.87 -17.16
C GLN A 179 -4.13 -23.37 -16.04
N SER A 180 -3.73 -22.09 -16.10
CA SER A 180 -2.88 -21.48 -15.08
C SER A 180 -3.55 -21.57 -13.70
N MET A 181 -4.87 -21.34 -13.61
CA MET A 181 -5.58 -21.40 -12.34
C MET A 181 -5.75 -22.83 -11.82
N ILE A 182 -6.01 -23.80 -12.71
CA ILE A 182 -6.05 -25.24 -12.34
C ILE A 182 -4.71 -25.68 -11.73
N GLU A 183 -3.61 -25.27 -12.35
CA GLU A 183 -2.26 -25.57 -11.87
C GLU A 183 -2.01 -24.90 -10.51
N GLU A 184 -2.38 -23.63 -10.35
CA GLU A 184 -2.17 -22.89 -9.10
C GLU A 184 -3.02 -23.47 -7.94
N VAL A 185 -4.26 -23.86 -8.19
CA VAL A 185 -5.12 -24.55 -7.20
C VAL A 185 -4.48 -25.85 -6.71
N ARG A 186 -4.02 -26.70 -7.65
CA ARG A 186 -3.33 -27.95 -7.32
C ARG A 186 -2.05 -27.70 -6.53
N ASP A 187 -1.23 -26.76 -7.00
CA ASP A 187 0.08 -26.49 -6.44
C ASP A 187 -0.03 -25.83 -5.05
N ALA A 188 -1.04 -24.98 -4.82
CA ALA A 188 -1.30 -24.38 -3.51
C ALA A 188 -1.67 -25.44 -2.47
N SER A 189 -2.57 -26.37 -2.80
CA SER A 189 -2.88 -27.52 -1.94
C SER A 189 -1.61 -28.33 -1.65
N ALA A 190 -0.82 -28.68 -2.69
CA ALA A 190 0.41 -29.44 -2.51
C ALA A 190 1.47 -28.70 -1.68
N ALA A 191 1.56 -27.36 -1.78
CA ALA A 191 2.47 -26.55 -0.98
C ALA A 191 2.11 -26.58 0.51
N VAL A 192 0.83 -26.42 0.82
CA VAL A 192 0.29 -26.47 2.19
C VAL A 192 0.56 -27.83 2.84
N HIS A 193 0.43 -28.92 2.10
CA HIS A 193 0.68 -30.28 2.57
C HIS A 193 2.15 -30.72 2.49
N GLY A 194 3.08 -29.82 2.12
CA GLY A 194 4.50 -30.12 2.05
C GLY A 194 4.90 -31.14 1.00
N THR A 195 4.19 -31.24 -0.11
CA THR A 195 4.40 -32.25 -1.16
C THR A 195 4.70 -31.64 -2.54
N LEU A 196 4.73 -30.33 -2.66
CA LEU A 196 4.99 -29.63 -3.91
C LEU A 196 6.50 -29.66 -4.26
N THR A 197 6.78 -29.95 -5.52
CA THR A 197 8.07 -29.64 -6.16
C THR A 197 7.81 -28.85 -7.43
N ARG A 198 8.28 -27.60 -7.48
CA ARG A 198 8.10 -26.70 -8.63
C ARG A 198 9.47 -26.24 -9.14
N LYS A 199 9.68 -26.42 -10.44
CA LYS A 199 10.89 -25.92 -11.12
C LYS A 199 10.92 -24.39 -11.10
N THR A 200 12.12 -23.84 -11.19
CA THR A 200 12.31 -22.38 -11.28
C THR A 200 11.56 -21.83 -12.49
N GLN A 201 10.69 -20.89 -12.21
CA GLN A 201 9.89 -20.14 -13.18
C GLN A 201 9.84 -18.67 -12.74
N ARG A 202 10.00 -17.75 -13.68
CA ARG A 202 9.93 -16.32 -13.40
C ARG A 202 8.56 -15.96 -12.83
N GLY A 203 8.55 -15.13 -11.81
CA GLY A 203 7.32 -14.62 -11.19
C GLY A 203 6.58 -15.62 -10.29
N ARG A 204 7.14 -16.80 -10.04
CA ARG A 204 6.50 -17.85 -9.21
C ARG A 204 7.49 -18.45 -8.22
N ALA A 205 6.98 -18.79 -7.02
CA ALA A 205 7.76 -19.54 -6.04
C ALA A 205 8.23 -20.88 -6.63
N SER A 206 9.45 -21.30 -6.30
CA SER A 206 10.07 -22.51 -6.82
C SER A 206 10.88 -23.22 -5.75
N GLY A 207 11.06 -24.51 -5.90
CA GLY A 207 11.77 -25.37 -4.93
C GLY A 207 10.97 -26.60 -4.54
N THR A 208 11.25 -27.14 -3.35
CA THR A 208 10.56 -28.30 -2.78
C THR A 208 9.99 -27.94 -1.41
N TRP A 209 8.66 -27.98 -1.29
CA TRP A 209 7.94 -27.79 -0.05
C TRP A 209 7.91 -29.13 0.70
N THR A 210 8.37 -29.14 1.95
CA THR A 210 8.42 -30.34 2.79
C THR A 210 7.74 -30.14 4.15
N ALA A 211 7.32 -28.91 4.45
CA ALA A 211 6.65 -28.56 5.68
C ALA A 211 5.14 -28.64 5.48
N ASP A 212 4.49 -29.56 6.18
CA ASP A 212 3.02 -29.61 6.27
C ASP A 212 2.53 -28.55 7.26
N VAL A 213 1.77 -27.56 6.75
CA VAL A 213 1.13 -26.50 7.55
C VAL A 213 -0.39 -26.62 7.55
N SER A 214 -0.93 -27.67 6.96
CA SER A 214 -2.38 -27.91 6.87
C SER A 214 -3.11 -27.88 8.22
N PRO A 215 -2.48 -28.26 9.38
CA PRO A 215 -3.14 -28.15 10.68
C PRO A 215 -3.50 -26.71 11.09
N TRP A 216 -2.90 -25.71 10.46
CA TRP A 216 -3.13 -24.30 10.77
C TRP A 216 -3.81 -23.52 9.62
N VAL A 217 -4.21 -24.18 8.54
CA VAL A 217 -4.96 -23.53 7.46
C VAL A 217 -6.41 -23.36 7.90
N ALA A 218 -6.82 -22.10 8.14
CA ALA A 218 -8.16 -21.77 8.59
C ALA A 218 -9.13 -21.51 7.42
N GLY A 219 -8.64 -21.18 6.23
CA GLY A 219 -9.45 -20.92 5.06
C GLY A 219 -8.66 -20.69 3.78
N TRP A 220 -9.37 -20.67 2.68
CA TRP A 220 -8.83 -20.42 1.35
C TRP A 220 -9.57 -19.26 0.68
N ILE A 221 -8.85 -18.45 -0.11
CA ILE A 221 -9.46 -17.40 -0.92
C ILE A 221 -8.94 -17.53 -2.35
N VAL A 222 -9.87 -17.72 -3.30
CA VAL A 222 -9.59 -18.03 -4.70
C VAL A 222 -9.84 -16.80 -5.57
N GLY A 223 -8.94 -16.50 -6.50
CA GLY A 223 -9.11 -15.45 -7.50
C GLY A 223 -8.38 -14.16 -7.18
N VAL A 224 -8.86 -13.09 -7.79
CA VAL A 224 -8.28 -11.74 -7.74
C VAL A 224 -9.41 -10.71 -7.60
N GLU A 225 -9.08 -9.46 -7.39
CA GLU A 225 -10.04 -8.36 -7.59
C GLU A 225 -10.42 -8.32 -9.08
N TRP A 226 -11.64 -8.64 -9.43
CA TRP A 226 -12.09 -8.80 -10.82
C TRP A 226 -12.01 -7.49 -11.61
N ASP A 227 -11.23 -7.46 -12.69
CA ASP A 227 -11.23 -6.30 -13.58
C ASP A 227 -12.60 -6.18 -14.26
N PRO A 228 -13.30 -5.05 -14.13
CA PRO A 228 -14.69 -4.94 -14.59
C PRO A 228 -14.82 -5.05 -16.10
N ILE A 229 -13.85 -4.56 -16.88
CA ILE A 229 -13.88 -4.63 -18.34
C ILE A 229 -13.65 -6.05 -18.83
N ALA A 230 -12.62 -6.72 -18.31
CA ALA A 230 -12.29 -8.08 -18.67
C ALA A 230 -13.36 -9.06 -18.18
N THR A 231 -13.90 -8.87 -16.96
CA THR A 231 -14.99 -9.69 -16.40
C THR A 231 -16.26 -9.56 -17.24
N SER A 232 -16.69 -8.32 -17.53
CA SER A 232 -17.88 -8.07 -18.35
C SER A 232 -17.73 -8.64 -19.77
N ALA A 233 -16.56 -8.54 -20.37
CA ALA A 233 -16.30 -9.12 -21.69
C ALA A 233 -16.29 -10.66 -21.66
N SER A 234 -15.67 -11.26 -20.64
CA SER A 234 -15.65 -12.70 -20.39
C SER A 234 -17.09 -13.23 -20.21
N ASP A 235 -17.90 -12.56 -19.40
CA ASP A 235 -19.28 -12.97 -19.14
C ASP A 235 -20.14 -12.92 -20.38
N ARG A 236 -20.06 -11.85 -21.19
CA ARG A 236 -20.76 -11.78 -22.47
C ARG A 236 -20.37 -12.92 -23.42
N LYS A 237 -19.07 -13.20 -23.54
CA LYS A 237 -18.54 -14.25 -24.42
C LYS A 237 -18.99 -15.64 -24.02
N ASN A 238 -19.14 -15.88 -22.72
CA ASN A 238 -19.39 -17.20 -22.13
C ASN A 238 -20.84 -17.38 -21.61
N ALA A 239 -21.75 -16.48 -21.93
CA ALA A 239 -23.14 -16.46 -21.42
C ALA A 239 -23.89 -17.79 -21.60
N ALA A 240 -23.65 -18.50 -22.70
CA ALA A 240 -24.28 -19.75 -23.02
C ALA A 240 -23.66 -20.97 -22.32
N ARG A 241 -22.58 -20.83 -21.58
CA ARG A 241 -21.97 -21.96 -20.86
C ARG A 241 -22.91 -22.46 -19.75
N PRO A 242 -22.97 -23.78 -19.52
CA PRO A 242 -23.79 -24.34 -18.45
C PRO A 242 -23.25 -23.93 -17.08
N GLY A 243 -24.14 -24.02 -16.07
CA GLY A 243 -23.76 -23.88 -14.67
C GLY A 243 -22.80 -24.99 -14.26
N HIS A 244 -21.98 -24.73 -13.22
CA HIS A 244 -21.14 -25.75 -12.60
C HIS A 244 -21.96 -26.55 -11.59
N SER A 245 -21.84 -27.88 -11.64
CA SER A 245 -22.44 -28.80 -10.67
C SER A 245 -21.36 -29.78 -10.19
N GLY A 246 -20.68 -29.42 -9.13
CA GLY A 246 -19.60 -30.18 -8.51
C GLY A 246 -20.07 -30.98 -7.30
N ARG A 247 -19.18 -31.78 -6.73
CA ARG A 247 -19.44 -32.54 -5.51
C ARG A 247 -19.52 -31.65 -4.29
N TYR A 248 -18.61 -30.69 -4.20
CA TYR A 248 -18.42 -29.83 -3.04
C TYR A 248 -18.97 -28.42 -3.27
N PHE A 249 -18.78 -27.87 -4.47
CA PHE A 249 -19.31 -26.56 -4.86
C PHE A 249 -20.10 -26.65 -6.16
N SER A 250 -21.14 -25.84 -6.23
CA SER A 250 -21.98 -25.68 -7.41
C SER A 250 -22.35 -24.24 -7.61
N SER A 251 -22.64 -23.81 -8.84
CA SER A 251 -23.21 -22.49 -9.12
C SER A 251 -24.73 -22.54 -9.11
N THR A 252 -25.39 -21.46 -8.70
CA THR A 252 -26.84 -21.30 -8.85
C THR A 252 -27.23 -21.15 -10.33
N LYS A 253 -28.54 -21.25 -10.62
CA LYS A 253 -29.05 -21.02 -11.98
C LYS A 253 -28.82 -19.59 -12.49
N ASP A 254 -28.78 -18.61 -11.58
CA ASP A 254 -28.66 -17.18 -11.88
C ASP A 254 -27.20 -16.73 -11.93
N ALA A 255 -26.25 -17.65 -11.67
CA ALA A 255 -24.83 -17.36 -11.65
C ALA A 255 -24.32 -16.84 -13.01
N SER A 256 -23.52 -15.80 -12.97
CA SER A 256 -22.76 -15.30 -14.13
C SER A 256 -21.70 -16.34 -14.59
N PRO A 257 -21.18 -16.23 -15.80
CA PRO A 257 -20.06 -17.09 -16.23
C PRO A 257 -18.84 -17.01 -15.29
N THR A 258 -18.48 -15.83 -14.81
CA THR A 258 -17.39 -15.66 -13.83
C THR A 258 -17.65 -16.45 -12.55
N GLU A 259 -18.85 -16.39 -12.00
CA GLU A 259 -19.23 -17.13 -10.79
C GLU A 259 -19.27 -18.65 -11.03
N ARG A 260 -19.71 -19.11 -12.23
CA ARG A 260 -19.64 -20.52 -12.63
C ARG A 260 -18.20 -21.02 -12.72
N TRP A 261 -17.32 -20.17 -13.27
CA TRP A 261 -15.88 -20.46 -13.34
C TRP A 261 -15.25 -20.54 -11.95
N ALA A 262 -15.57 -19.59 -11.06
CA ALA A 262 -15.10 -19.59 -9.68
C ALA A 262 -15.58 -20.82 -8.90
N ALA A 263 -16.87 -21.18 -9.02
CA ALA A 263 -17.43 -22.38 -8.41
C ALA A 263 -16.68 -23.65 -8.83
N ALA A 264 -16.30 -23.76 -10.11
CA ALA A 264 -15.52 -24.88 -10.60
C ALA A 264 -14.10 -24.94 -10.00
N ARG A 265 -13.44 -23.80 -9.81
CA ARG A 265 -12.11 -23.73 -9.18
C ARG A 265 -12.18 -24.05 -7.68
N MET A 266 -13.22 -23.59 -6.99
CA MET A 266 -13.45 -23.90 -5.59
C MET A 266 -13.77 -25.40 -5.38
N ASP A 267 -14.53 -26.02 -6.29
CA ASP A 267 -14.81 -27.47 -6.27
C ASP A 267 -13.55 -28.32 -6.49
N GLU A 268 -12.65 -27.88 -7.38
CA GLU A 268 -11.35 -28.52 -7.60
C GLU A 268 -10.48 -28.45 -6.34
N LEU A 269 -10.37 -27.29 -5.71
CA LEU A 269 -9.62 -27.13 -4.46
C LEU A 269 -10.19 -28.02 -3.37
N ALA A 270 -11.52 -27.98 -3.16
CA ALA A 270 -12.21 -28.83 -2.20
C ALA A 270 -11.96 -30.32 -2.48
N THR A 271 -11.86 -30.72 -3.76
CA THR A 271 -11.54 -32.09 -4.15
C THR A 271 -10.12 -32.49 -3.73
N TYR A 272 -9.14 -31.60 -3.86
CA TYR A 272 -7.77 -31.90 -3.39
C TYR A 272 -7.73 -31.99 -1.87
N GLU A 273 -8.31 -31.04 -1.14
CA GLU A 273 -8.32 -31.01 0.32
C GLU A 273 -9.11 -32.18 0.93
N ALA A 274 -10.25 -32.54 0.33
CA ALA A 274 -11.03 -33.67 0.80
C ALA A 274 -10.31 -35.04 0.64
N ARG A 275 -9.40 -35.17 -0.34
CA ARG A 275 -8.53 -36.37 -0.48
C ARG A 275 -7.52 -36.43 0.66
N GLN A 276 -7.16 -35.29 1.24
CA GLN A 276 -6.31 -35.20 2.46
C GLN A 276 -7.14 -35.36 3.74
N GLY A 277 -8.46 -35.51 3.64
CA GLY A 277 -9.35 -35.61 4.78
C GLY A 277 -9.69 -34.30 5.47
N LEU A 278 -9.47 -33.15 4.81
CA LEU A 278 -9.64 -31.80 5.38
C LEU A 278 -10.80 -31.05 4.71
N SER A 279 -11.40 -30.15 5.50
CA SER A 279 -12.38 -29.19 5.01
C SER A 279 -12.31 -27.90 5.85
N VAL A 280 -12.13 -26.78 5.18
CA VAL A 280 -12.18 -25.43 5.76
C VAL A 280 -12.95 -24.50 4.84
N PRO A 281 -13.42 -23.32 5.27
CA PRO A 281 -14.11 -22.38 4.40
C PRO A 281 -13.29 -21.99 3.17
N ILE A 282 -13.93 -21.98 2.01
CA ILE A 282 -13.34 -21.50 0.75
C ILE A 282 -14.17 -20.33 0.25
N ALA A 283 -13.53 -19.20 -0.04
CA ALA A 283 -14.17 -18.01 -0.62
C ALA A 283 -13.59 -17.67 -1.99
N MET A 284 -14.29 -16.85 -2.74
CA MET A 284 -13.69 -16.10 -3.87
C MET A 284 -13.43 -14.66 -3.45
N VAL A 285 -12.39 -14.05 -4.02
CA VAL A 285 -12.10 -12.62 -3.85
C VAL A 285 -13.22 -11.79 -4.44
N ASN A 286 -13.57 -10.69 -3.78
CA ASN A 286 -14.38 -9.63 -4.35
C ASN A 286 -13.91 -8.25 -3.85
N TRP A 287 -14.44 -7.19 -4.42
CA TRP A 287 -14.15 -5.80 -4.06
C TRP A 287 -15.32 -4.90 -4.52
N PRO A 288 -15.43 -3.66 -4.00
CA PRO A 288 -16.58 -2.80 -4.27
C PRO A 288 -16.85 -2.49 -5.75
N THR A 289 -15.80 -2.46 -6.59
CA THR A 289 -15.95 -2.24 -8.05
C THR A 289 -16.69 -3.37 -8.77
N ALA A 290 -16.72 -4.56 -8.18
CA ALA A 290 -17.38 -5.74 -8.75
C ALA A 290 -18.35 -6.39 -7.75
N ASP A 291 -18.83 -5.63 -6.76
CA ASP A 291 -19.83 -6.14 -5.82
C ASP A 291 -21.20 -6.33 -6.49
N PRO A 292 -22.10 -7.11 -5.88
CA PRO A 292 -23.42 -7.37 -6.47
C PRO A 292 -24.44 -6.24 -6.26
N LEU A 293 -24.07 -5.17 -5.55
CA LEU A 293 -24.96 -4.03 -5.32
C LEU A 293 -25.01 -3.11 -6.57
N ARG A 294 -25.88 -2.12 -6.53
CA ARG A 294 -25.98 -1.10 -7.57
C ARG A 294 -25.67 0.26 -7.00
N HIS A 295 -24.79 0.94 -7.71
CA HIS A 295 -24.27 2.25 -7.29
C HIS A 295 -24.53 3.33 -8.35
N PRO A 296 -25.81 3.74 -8.57
CA PRO A 296 -26.16 4.64 -9.66
C PRO A 296 -25.54 6.05 -9.55
N GLN A 297 -24.91 6.38 -8.41
CA GLN A 297 -24.17 7.62 -8.22
C GLN A 297 -22.66 7.44 -8.37
N GLU A 298 -22.20 6.26 -8.78
CA GLU A 298 -20.79 6.09 -9.16
C GLU A 298 -20.50 6.91 -10.44
N PRO A 299 -19.53 7.84 -10.41
CA PRO A 299 -19.28 8.71 -11.56
C PRO A 299 -18.52 8.03 -12.70
N LEU A 300 -17.93 6.90 -12.47
CA LEU A 300 -17.16 6.12 -13.45
C LEU A 300 -17.89 4.83 -13.80
N ASP A 301 -18.48 4.76 -14.99
CA ASP A 301 -19.25 3.59 -15.45
C ASP A 301 -18.58 2.24 -15.21
N ARG A 302 -17.26 2.19 -15.29
CA ARG A 302 -16.50 0.95 -15.08
C ARG A 302 -16.49 0.46 -13.62
N GLU A 303 -16.71 1.36 -12.66
CA GLU A 303 -16.65 1.03 -11.23
C GLU A 303 -17.98 0.44 -10.68
N ASP A 304 -19.04 0.40 -11.53
CA ASP A 304 -20.31 -0.30 -11.27
C ASP A 304 -20.79 -1.08 -12.53
N MET A 305 -19.83 -1.59 -13.33
CA MET A 305 -20.10 -2.22 -14.63
C MET A 305 -20.54 -3.68 -14.51
N VAL A 306 -20.03 -4.41 -13.52
CA VAL A 306 -20.24 -5.85 -13.36
C VAL A 306 -20.39 -6.19 -11.88
N GLY A 307 -21.32 -7.11 -11.58
CA GLY A 307 -21.46 -7.67 -10.25
C GLY A 307 -20.99 -9.14 -10.23
N VAL A 308 -20.22 -9.50 -9.22
CA VAL A 308 -19.84 -10.88 -8.91
C VAL A 308 -20.37 -11.20 -7.52
N ASP A 309 -21.31 -12.14 -7.44
CA ASP A 309 -22.06 -12.43 -6.22
C ASP A 309 -21.65 -13.76 -5.60
N ALA A 310 -21.11 -13.72 -4.38
CA ALA A 310 -20.76 -14.91 -3.63
C ALA A 310 -21.97 -15.80 -3.32
N ASN A 311 -23.18 -15.24 -3.25
CA ASN A 311 -24.42 -16.00 -3.05
C ASN A 311 -24.72 -16.98 -4.22
N HIS A 312 -24.10 -16.77 -5.37
CA HIS A 312 -24.25 -17.65 -6.51
C HIS A 312 -23.33 -18.88 -6.50
N VAL A 313 -22.44 -18.99 -5.51
CA VAL A 313 -21.55 -20.15 -5.32
C VAL A 313 -21.93 -20.88 -4.02
N ILE A 314 -22.42 -22.08 -4.18
CA ILE A 314 -23.01 -22.86 -3.07
C ILE A 314 -22.08 -24.00 -2.66
N ALA A 315 -21.68 -24.01 -1.39
CA ALA A 315 -21.05 -25.16 -0.76
C ALA A 315 -22.09 -26.24 -0.45
N SER A 316 -21.84 -27.48 -0.87
CA SER A 316 -22.72 -28.61 -0.59
C SER A 316 -22.53 -29.11 0.86
N LYS A 317 -23.47 -29.90 1.36
CA LYS A 317 -23.35 -30.57 2.67
C LYS A 317 -22.13 -31.52 2.76
N ALA A 318 -21.56 -31.93 1.62
CA ALA A 318 -20.33 -32.71 1.59
C ALA A 318 -19.06 -31.89 1.88
N TRP A 319 -19.19 -30.56 1.93
CA TRP A 319 -18.13 -29.63 2.30
C TRP A 319 -18.47 -28.87 3.59
N PRO A 320 -18.27 -29.46 4.77
CA PRO A 320 -18.70 -28.86 6.04
C PRO A 320 -17.95 -27.56 6.42
N GLY A 321 -16.79 -27.29 5.83
CA GLY A 321 -16.11 -25.99 5.95
C GLY A 321 -16.96 -24.83 5.48
N GLY A 322 -17.78 -25.04 4.44
CA GLY A 322 -18.66 -24.02 3.89
C GLY A 322 -17.93 -22.98 3.05
N THR A 323 -18.51 -21.78 3.00
CA THR A 323 -18.01 -20.62 2.22
C THR A 323 -18.27 -19.32 2.96
N PHE A 324 -17.69 -18.21 2.49
CA PHE A 324 -17.92 -16.87 3.00
C PHE A 324 -17.73 -15.83 1.90
N ALA A 325 -18.33 -14.66 2.09
CA ALA A 325 -18.11 -13.49 1.23
C ALA A 325 -16.83 -12.76 1.67
N SER A 326 -15.84 -12.69 0.80
CA SER A 326 -14.53 -12.09 1.03
C SER A 326 -14.40 -10.79 0.23
N TYR A 327 -14.21 -9.68 0.92
CA TYR A 327 -14.13 -8.37 0.28
C TYR A 327 -12.85 -7.62 0.62
N HIS A 328 -12.22 -7.04 -0.41
CA HIS A 328 -11.24 -5.98 -0.26
C HIS A 328 -11.99 -4.65 -0.23
N ALA A 329 -12.38 -4.18 0.94
CA ALA A 329 -13.22 -3.01 1.08
C ALA A 329 -12.48 -1.87 1.82
N TYR A 330 -12.28 -0.77 1.11
CA TYR A 330 -11.57 0.40 1.61
C TYR A 330 -12.54 1.60 1.70
N PRO A 331 -12.37 2.54 2.66
CA PRO A 331 -13.32 3.63 2.91
C PRO A 331 -13.27 4.78 1.90
N TYR A 332 -12.41 4.71 0.91
CA TYR A 332 -12.10 5.79 -0.02
C TYR A 332 -12.29 5.42 -1.50
N TYR A 333 -12.66 4.18 -1.81
CA TYR A 333 -12.78 3.73 -3.20
C TYR A 333 -13.78 2.57 -3.34
N PRO A 334 -14.67 2.56 -4.35
CA PRO A 334 -14.98 3.62 -5.34
C PRO A 334 -15.73 4.82 -4.74
N ASP A 335 -15.94 5.87 -5.57
CA ASP A 335 -16.50 7.15 -5.17
C ASP A 335 -17.98 7.11 -4.76
N PHE A 336 -18.75 6.09 -5.13
CA PHE A 336 -20.13 5.96 -4.70
C PHE A 336 -20.28 6.01 -3.16
N GLN A 337 -19.27 5.54 -2.42
CA GLN A 337 -19.32 5.55 -0.95
C GLN A 337 -19.49 6.96 -0.39
N ARG A 338 -18.90 7.97 -1.03
CA ARG A 338 -19.00 9.38 -0.63
C ARG A 338 -20.00 10.19 -1.45
N LEU A 339 -20.64 9.60 -2.46
CA LEU A 339 -21.57 10.29 -3.35
C LEU A 339 -23.00 9.76 -3.28
N GLN A 340 -23.20 8.49 -2.94
CA GLN A 340 -24.54 7.89 -2.92
C GLN A 340 -25.35 8.37 -1.72
N PRO A 341 -26.55 9.01 -1.94
CA PRO A 341 -27.33 9.61 -0.88
C PRO A 341 -27.74 8.66 0.25
N SER A 342 -27.97 7.36 -0.06
CA SER A 342 -28.29 6.36 0.95
C SER A 342 -27.16 6.14 1.95
N TYR A 343 -25.92 6.40 1.57
CA TYR A 343 -24.76 6.29 2.44
C TYR A 343 -24.42 7.64 3.09
N THR A 344 -24.39 8.72 2.30
CA THR A 344 -24.00 10.05 2.78
C THR A 344 -25.03 10.69 3.73
N ALA A 345 -26.25 10.19 3.76
CA ALA A 345 -27.26 10.58 4.76
C ALA A 345 -26.99 9.99 6.16
N THR A 346 -26.02 9.09 6.29
CA THR A 346 -25.62 8.48 7.57
C THR A 346 -24.40 9.20 8.16
N SER A 347 -24.13 8.96 9.43
CA SER A 347 -22.93 9.50 10.08
C SER A 347 -21.63 8.84 9.65
N ASP A 348 -21.69 7.62 9.08
CA ASP A 348 -20.54 6.88 8.53
C ASP A 348 -20.95 6.15 7.25
N PRO A 349 -20.69 6.73 6.07
CA PRO A 349 -21.02 6.15 4.78
C PRO A 349 -20.37 4.78 4.52
N TYR A 350 -19.13 4.58 4.94
CA TYR A 350 -18.45 3.30 4.81
C TYR A 350 -19.12 2.19 5.63
N ARG A 351 -19.51 2.50 6.86
CA ARG A 351 -20.28 1.59 7.70
C ARG A 351 -21.64 1.26 7.06
N ALA A 352 -22.31 2.26 6.49
CA ALA A 352 -23.60 2.08 5.82
C ALA A 352 -23.48 1.16 4.60
N TYR A 353 -22.44 1.33 3.80
CA TYR A 353 -22.10 0.44 2.67
C TYR A 353 -21.86 -1.00 3.13
N LEU A 354 -21.06 -1.22 4.16
CA LEU A 354 -20.79 -2.57 4.68
C LEU A 354 -22.04 -3.25 5.26
N LEU A 355 -22.94 -2.48 5.86
CA LEU A 355 -24.25 -3.00 6.31
C LEU A 355 -25.16 -3.37 5.15
N ASP A 356 -25.10 -2.63 4.05
CA ASP A 356 -25.85 -2.96 2.82
C ASP A 356 -25.34 -4.23 2.20
N LEU A 357 -24.02 -4.35 2.09
CA LEU A 357 -23.34 -5.55 1.61
C LEU A 357 -23.64 -6.78 2.50
N LYS A 358 -23.62 -6.60 3.83
CA LYS A 358 -24.00 -7.67 4.77
C LYS A 358 -25.45 -8.12 4.59
N ARG A 359 -26.38 -7.19 4.39
CA ARG A 359 -27.79 -7.53 4.12
C ARG A 359 -27.95 -8.33 2.83
N HIS A 360 -27.18 -8.00 1.80
CA HIS A 360 -27.17 -8.74 0.54
C HIS A 360 -26.71 -10.19 0.75
N HIS A 361 -25.71 -10.39 1.60
CA HIS A 361 -25.17 -11.71 1.96
C HIS A 361 -25.84 -12.34 3.20
N ALA A 362 -27.12 -12.02 3.46
CA ALA A 362 -27.83 -12.62 4.59
C ALA A 362 -27.78 -14.16 4.55
N GLY A 363 -27.37 -14.76 5.67
CA GLY A 363 -27.14 -16.21 5.78
C GLY A 363 -25.74 -16.69 5.38
N MET A 364 -24.87 -15.80 4.92
CA MET A 364 -23.47 -16.06 4.60
C MET A 364 -22.55 -15.18 5.47
N PRO A 365 -21.42 -15.69 5.99
CA PRO A 365 -20.44 -14.86 6.67
C PRO A 365 -19.83 -13.83 5.70
N LEU A 366 -19.69 -12.57 6.14
CA LEU A 366 -19.01 -11.53 5.41
C LEU A 366 -17.74 -11.15 6.15
N MET A 367 -16.59 -11.21 5.48
CA MET A 367 -15.28 -10.80 6.01
C MET A 367 -14.64 -9.74 5.13
N VAL A 368 -14.12 -8.68 5.75
CA VAL A 368 -13.27 -7.71 5.06
C VAL A 368 -11.83 -8.23 5.09
N THR A 369 -11.42 -8.86 4.01
CA THR A 369 -10.13 -9.55 3.89
C THR A 369 -8.99 -8.64 3.48
N GLU A 370 -9.30 -7.40 3.07
CA GLU A 370 -8.36 -6.28 2.99
C GLU A 370 -9.06 -4.99 3.38
N PHE A 371 -8.47 -4.25 4.29
CA PHE A 371 -8.80 -2.87 4.63
C PHE A 371 -7.55 -2.16 5.15
N GLY A 372 -7.57 -0.84 5.15
CA GLY A 372 -6.48 -0.03 5.71
C GLY A 372 -6.49 1.40 5.20
N VAL A 373 -5.84 2.27 5.94
CA VAL A 373 -5.55 3.66 5.60
C VAL A 373 -4.04 3.86 5.67
N PRO A 374 -3.38 4.25 4.57
CA PRO A 374 -1.93 4.37 4.57
C PRO A 374 -1.46 5.68 5.20
N SER A 375 -0.27 5.64 5.80
CA SER A 375 0.43 6.81 6.34
C SER A 375 1.40 7.37 5.31
N SER A 376 1.05 8.45 4.63
CA SER A 376 1.86 9.07 3.57
C SER A 376 1.63 10.58 3.48
N LEU A 377 2.53 11.31 2.83
CA LEU A 377 2.31 12.71 2.49
C LEU A 377 1.30 12.84 1.36
N GLY A 378 1.42 12.02 0.33
CA GLY A 378 0.50 11.99 -0.79
C GLY A 378 -0.79 11.24 -0.49
N SER A 379 -1.80 11.46 -1.32
CA SER A 379 -3.06 10.72 -1.31
C SER A 379 -3.54 10.50 -2.75
N ALA A 380 -4.30 9.42 -2.98
CA ALA A 380 -4.85 9.12 -4.30
C ALA A 380 -6.38 9.19 -4.37
N HIS A 381 -7.08 9.12 -3.23
CA HIS A 381 -8.53 9.21 -3.16
C HIS A 381 -8.98 9.84 -1.85
N ILE A 382 -10.04 10.66 -1.92
CA ILE A 382 -10.72 11.17 -0.74
C ILE A 382 -11.62 10.07 -0.17
N GLY A 383 -11.51 9.85 1.12
CA GLY A 383 -12.32 8.88 1.84
C GLY A 383 -13.53 9.47 2.55
N THR A 384 -14.29 8.59 3.16
CA THR A 384 -15.40 8.97 4.03
C THR A 384 -14.89 9.28 5.44
N ASN A 385 -15.39 10.37 6.05
CA ASN A 385 -15.03 10.78 7.41
C ASN A 385 -13.52 10.98 7.62
N GLY A 386 -12.82 11.54 6.62
CA GLY A 386 -11.39 11.81 6.67
C GLY A 386 -10.50 10.56 6.57
N ARG A 387 -11.05 9.41 6.21
CA ARG A 387 -10.29 8.18 5.95
C ARG A 387 -9.80 8.14 4.51
N ASP A 388 -9.00 9.14 4.14
CA ASP A 388 -8.45 9.29 2.80
C ASP A 388 -7.39 8.21 2.51
N GLN A 389 -7.13 7.93 1.23
CA GLN A 389 -6.05 7.02 0.85
C GLN A 389 -4.69 7.72 0.95
N GLY A 390 -4.29 8.09 2.16
CA GLY A 390 -3.04 8.80 2.45
C GLY A 390 -3.26 10.21 3.01
N HIS A 391 -2.19 10.97 3.13
CA HIS A 391 -2.12 12.26 3.82
C HIS A 391 -2.39 12.16 5.32
N HIS A 392 -1.85 11.10 5.92
CA HIS A 392 -1.95 10.83 7.36
C HIS A 392 -0.57 10.57 7.94
N SER A 393 -0.39 10.96 9.21
CA SER A 393 0.71 10.47 10.03
C SER A 393 0.49 8.98 10.39
N GLU A 394 1.54 8.30 10.82
CA GLU A 394 1.45 6.90 11.23
C GLU A 394 0.45 6.68 12.40
N PRO A 395 0.45 7.51 13.49
CA PRO A 395 -0.53 7.36 14.56
C PRO A 395 -1.99 7.56 14.10
N GLU A 396 -2.24 8.50 13.18
CA GLU A 396 -3.58 8.73 12.64
C GLU A 396 -4.06 7.53 11.84
N ALA A 397 -3.24 7.04 10.90
CA ALA A 397 -3.56 5.86 10.09
C ALA A 397 -3.86 4.64 10.96
N MET A 398 -2.97 4.29 11.90
CA MET A 398 -3.17 3.14 12.81
C MET A 398 -4.40 3.30 13.72
N THR A 399 -4.75 4.54 14.10
CA THR A 399 -5.96 4.81 14.88
C THR A 399 -7.22 4.59 14.04
N MET A 400 -7.24 5.05 12.80
CA MET A 400 -8.36 4.82 11.87
C MET A 400 -8.53 3.33 11.58
N ASP A 401 -7.45 2.59 11.38
CA ASP A 401 -7.47 1.15 11.17
C ASP A 401 -8.03 0.41 12.39
N ALA A 402 -7.62 0.79 13.60
CA ALA A 402 -8.16 0.24 14.85
C ALA A 402 -9.67 0.53 15.02
N GLN A 403 -10.12 1.71 14.64
CA GLN A 403 -11.53 2.08 14.67
C GLN A 403 -12.34 1.25 13.66
N MET A 404 -11.83 1.06 12.44
CA MET A 404 -12.48 0.22 11.41
C MET A 404 -12.59 -1.22 11.87
N LEU A 405 -11.54 -1.81 12.45
CA LEU A 405 -11.57 -3.18 12.95
C LEU A 405 -12.63 -3.37 14.04
N ARG A 406 -12.75 -2.42 14.99
CA ARG A 406 -13.79 -2.44 16.02
C ARG A 406 -15.18 -2.33 15.39
N MET A 407 -15.35 -1.41 14.43
CA MET A 407 -16.61 -1.23 13.71
C MET A 407 -17.03 -2.50 12.97
N PHE A 408 -16.13 -3.26 12.35
CA PHE A 408 -16.44 -4.53 11.71
C PHE A 408 -17.03 -5.54 12.70
N LYS A 409 -16.45 -5.65 13.90
CA LYS A 409 -16.99 -6.50 14.96
C LYS A 409 -18.37 -6.02 15.40
N ASP A 410 -18.54 -4.72 15.63
CA ASP A 410 -19.80 -4.12 16.12
C ASP A 410 -20.98 -4.32 15.15
N ILE A 411 -20.72 -4.31 13.83
CA ILE A 411 -21.76 -4.59 12.82
C ILE A 411 -21.90 -6.09 12.51
N GLY A 412 -21.15 -6.96 13.20
CA GLY A 412 -21.27 -8.39 13.12
C GLY A 412 -20.71 -8.99 11.84
N LEU A 413 -19.59 -8.46 11.32
CA LEU A 413 -18.81 -9.14 10.28
C LEU A 413 -18.04 -10.32 10.85
N ALA A 414 -17.57 -11.21 9.99
CA ALA A 414 -16.81 -12.39 10.38
C ALA A 414 -15.32 -12.12 10.65
N GLY A 415 -14.84 -10.92 10.32
CA GLY A 415 -13.45 -10.54 10.57
C GLY A 415 -12.97 -9.35 9.76
N GLY A 416 -11.74 -8.95 10.04
CA GLY A 416 -11.00 -7.92 9.31
C GLY A 416 -9.50 -8.24 9.28
N LEU A 417 -8.89 -8.22 8.08
CA LEU A 417 -7.47 -8.45 7.88
C LEU A 417 -6.82 -7.18 7.33
N LEU A 418 -5.96 -6.55 8.15
CA LEU A 418 -5.30 -5.30 7.78
C LEU A 418 -4.42 -5.50 6.54
N PHE A 419 -4.53 -4.64 5.58
CA PHE A 419 -3.56 -4.47 4.52
C PHE A 419 -2.64 -3.29 4.90
N ALA A 420 -1.34 -3.52 5.29
CA ALA A 420 -0.65 -4.78 5.22
C ALA A 420 0.33 -4.95 6.41
N TRP A 421 1.11 -6.05 6.44
CA TRP A 421 2.13 -6.25 7.48
C TRP A 421 3.28 -5.27 7.32
N THR A 422 3.85 -5.16 6.11
CA THR A 422 5.00 -4.29 5.79
C THR A 422 4.69 -3.28 4.72
N ASP A 423 5.43 -2.18 4.68
CA ASP A 423 5.46 -1.25 3.57
C ASP A 423 5.98 -1.93 2.27
N GLU A 424 5.48 -1.49 1.11
CA GLU A 424 5.73 -2.13 -0.18
C GLU A 424 6.27 -1.13 -1.20
N TRP A 425 7.58 -0.93 -1.27
CA TRP A 425 8.25 0.09 -2.10
C TRP A 425 8.01 -0.05 -3.60
N PHE A 426 7.61 -1.21 -4.09
CA PHE A 426 7.37 -1.45 -5.51
C PHE A 426 6.07 -0.84 -6.03
N LYS A 427 5.20 -0.39 -5.14
CA LYS A 427 3.88 0.13 -5.51
C LYS A 427 3.92 1.57 -5.99
N PHE A 428 2.91 1.95 -6.76
CA PHE A 428 2.63 3.30 -7.25
C PHE A 428 1.13 3.59 -7.15
N THR A 429 0.72 4.80 -7.42
CA THR A 429 -0.67 5.20 -7.55
C THR A 429 -0.91 5.82 -8.92
N TRP A 430 -2.16 5.90 -9.33
CA TRP A 430 -2.53 6.48 -10.63
C TRP A 430 -2.02 7.92 -10.82
N ASN A 431 -1.87 8.70 -9.73
CA ASN A 431 -1.41 10.08 -9.75
C ASN A 431 0.10 10.24 -9.50
N THR A 432 0.84 9.19 -9.12
CA THR A 432 2.30 9.22 -9.05
C THR A 432 2.96 8.47 -10.20
N LEU A 433 2.28 7.47 -10.77
CA LEU A 433 2.79 6.67 -11.90
C LEU A 433 3.30 7.51 -13.08
N PRO A 434 2.64 8.61 -13.52
CA PRO A 434 3.14 9.42 -14.63
C PRO A 434 4.55 9.99 -14.39
N ARG A 435 4.92 10.26 -13.15
CA ARG A 435 6.26 10.75 -12.77
C ARG A 435 7.30 9.64 -12.72
N HIS A 436 6.93 8.48 -12.23
CA HIS A 436 7.81 7.33 -12.15
C HIS A 436 8.02 6.66 -13.51
N ALA A 437 6.99 6.61 -14.35
CA ALA A 437 7.02 5.95 -15.65
C ALA A 437 7.96 6.60 -16.70
N VAL A 438 8.41 7.83 -16.50
CA VAL A 438 9.37 8.51 -17.40
C VAL A 438 10.82 8.14 -17.10
N VAL A 439 11.08 7.60 -15.92
CA VAL A 439 12.36 6.98 -15.57
C VAL A 439 12.42 5.61 -16.24
N ASP A 440 13.53 4.93 -16.21
CA ASP A 440 13.65 3.59 -16.78
C ASP A 440 12.59 2.64 -16.19
N SER A 441 11.61 2.25 -17.02
CA SER A 441 10.50 1.37 -16.61
C SER A 441 10.94 -0.04 -16.22
N GLU A 442 12.16 -0.45 -16.62
CA GLU A 442 12.77 -1.73 -16.24
C GLU A 442 13.53 -1.64 -14.91
N ARG A 443 13.71 -0.43 -14.38
CA ARG A 443 14.39 -0.22 -13.10
C ARG A 443 13.49 -0.57 -11.94
N ARG A 444 14.03 -1.32 -10.99
CA ARG A 444 13.34 -1.61 -9.72
C ARG A 444 13.12 -0.34 -8.91
N ALA A 445 12.07 -0.31 -8.10
CA ALA A 445 11.86 0.75 -7.12
C ALA A 445 12.90 0.62 -5.99
N LEU A 446 13.96 1.43 -6.07
CA LEU A 446 15.04 1.46 -5.09
C LEU A 446 14.92 2.62 -4.11
N TRP A 447 13.77 3.26 -4.05
CA TRP A 447 13.48 4.37 -3.16
C TRP A 447 12.02 4.29 -2.67
N HIS A 448 11.75 4.95 -1.56
CA HIS A 448 10.48 4.93 -0.87
C HIS A 448 9.81 6.30 -1.05
N ASP A 449 8.88 6.41 -1.98
CA ASP A 449 8.22 7.66 -2.33
C ASP A 449 7.06 7.97 -1.39
N VAL A 450 7.25 8.92 -0.49
CA VAL A 450 6.21 9.33 0.46
C VAL A 450 5.01 10.04 -0.18
N LEU A 451 5.07 10.37 -1.47
CA LEU A 451 3.92 10.83 -2.24
C LEU A 451 3.07 9.66 -2.77
N THR A 452 3.63 8.46 -2.83
CA THR A 452 2.95 7.25 -3.28
C THR A 452 2.35 6.50 -2.10
N ASN A 453 1.11 6.82 -1.76
CA ASN A 453 0.43 6.28 -0.59
C ASN A 453 0.37 4.73 -0.55
N GLU A 454 0.29 4.06 -1.69
CA GLU A 454 0.26 2.59 -1.77
C GLU A 454 1.54 1.93 -1.19
N GLN A 455 2.63 2.65 -1.06
CA GLN A 455 3.86 2.13 -0.45
C GLN A 455 3.80 2.09 1.09
N HIS A 456 2.81 2.72 1.72
CA HIS A 456 2.81 3.06 3.15
C HIS A 456 1.70 2.41 3.98
N PHE A 457 1.17 1.27 3.55
CA PHE A 457 0.12 0.55 4.28
C PHE A 457 0.62 -0.31 5.44
N GLY A 458 1.92 -0.55 5.53
CA GLY A 458 2.49 -1.48 6.49
C GLY A 458 2.23 -1.09 7.95
N MET A 459 2.01 -2.09 8.81
CA MET A 459 2.13 -1.95 10.26
C MET A 459 3.61 -1.85 10.68
N VAL A 460 4.49 -2.39 9.85
CA VAL A 460 5.95 -2.30 9.95
C VAL A 460 6.47 -1.44 8.80
N ALA A 461 7.12 -0.34 9.13
CA ALA A 461 7.82 0.50 8.18
C ALA A 461 9.15 -0.13 7.78
N HIS A 462 9.50 0.04 6.52
CA HIS A 462 10.86 -0.17 6.01
C HIS A 462 11.52 1.20 5.82
N ASP A 463 12.11 1.73 6.89
CA ASP A 463 12.75 3.04 6.86
C ASP A 463 14.07 2.99 6.09
N PRO A 464 14.27 3.81 5.06
CA PRO A 464 15.55 3.87 4.35
C PRO A 464 16.71 4.23 5.30
N ALA A 465 17.85 3.58 5.11
CA ALA A 465 19.04 3.89 5.88
C ALA A 465 19.59 5.28 5.50
N PRO A 466 19.88 6.17 6.49
CA PRO A 466 20.44 7.49 6.20
C PRO A 466 21.86 7.39 5.65
N ALA A 467 22.20 8.27 4.70
CA ALA A 467 23.54 8.35 4.12
C ALA A 467 24.57 8.93 5.09
N GLY A 468 24.11 9.63 6.12
CA GLY A 468 24.93 10.32 7.10
C GLY A 468 25.07 11.82 6.84
N GLN A 469 25.08 12.57 7.93
CA GLN A 469 25.15 14.03 7.87
C GLN A 469 26.54 14.49 7.43
N ARG A 470 26.58 15.47 6.51
CA ARG A 470 27.80 16.13 6.07
C ARG A 470 27.61 17.64 5.97
N VAL A 471 28.66 18.39 6.22
CA VAL A 471 28.66 19.84 6.06
C VAL A 471 28.88 20.18 4.58
N VAL A 472 28.01 21.01 4.02
CA VAL A 472 28.06 21.46 2.61
C VAL A 472 28.37 22.97 2.48
N HIS A 473 28.26 23.70 3.58
CA HIS A 473 28.65 25.13 3.67
C HIS A 473 29.09 25.49 5.08
N GLU A 474 30.15 26.34 5.19
CA GLU A 474 30.60 26.96 6.43
C GLU A 474 31.01 28.40 6.18
N ALA A 475 30.64 29.28 7.10
CA ALA A 475 31.02 30.68 7.10
C ALA A 475 31.17 31.23 8.53
N ARG A 476 31.85 32.37 8.69
CA ARG A 476 32.01 33.00 10.00
C ARG A 476 30.86 33.95 10.37
N GLU A 477 30.13 34.44 9.37
CA GLU A 477 29.02 35.38 9.51
C GLU A 477 27.80 34.96 8.70
N GLY A 478 26.65 35.44 9.07
CA GLY A 478 25.40 35.13 8.38
C GLY A 478 24.90 33.70 8.63
N LEU A 479 24.70 32.94 7.57
CA LEU A 479 24.41 31.51 7.65
C LEU A 479 25.70 30.75 7.95
N ALA A 480 25.91 30.41 9.23
CA ALA A 480 27.20 29.90 9.70
C ALA A 480 27.52 28.50 9.17
N GLN A 481 26.51 27.64 9.06
CA GLN A 481 26.73 26.27 8.56
C GLN A 481 25.47 25.73 7.88
N VAL A 482 25.66 24.93 6.86
CA VAL A 482 24.62 24.06 6.30
C VAL A 482 25.10 22.61 6.34
N ALA A 483 24.33 21.77 6.99
CA ALA A 483 24.52 20.32 6.95
C ALA A 483 23.41 19.66 6.13
N LEU A 484 23.80 18.68 5.35
CA LEU A 484 22.94 17.85 4.51
C LEU A 484 22.98 16.40 4.99
N ASP A 485 21.83 15.79 5.08
CA ASP A 485 21.66 14.35 5.15
C ASP A 485 20.55 13.93 4.17
N HIS A 486 20.56 12.69 3.74
CA HIS A 486 19.52 12.13 2.89
C HIS A 486 19.38 10.61 3.09
N ASP A 487 18.29 10.08 2.61
CA ASP A 487 18.06 8.65 2.45
C ASP A 487 17.21 8.39 1.18
N ALA A 488 16.71 7.19 1.02
CA ALA A 488 15.87 6.85 -0.14
C ALA A 488 14.45 7.46 -0.10
N SER A 489 14.07 8.23 0.93
CA SER A 489 12.78 8.96 1.01
C SER A 489 12.96 10.46 1.11
N TRP A 490 13.97 10.91 1.83
CA TRP A 490 14.05 12.27 2.34
C TRP A 490 15.36 12.98 2.03
N VAL A 491 15.26 14.28 1.81
CA VAL A 491 16.37 15.25 1.90
C VAL A 491 16.20 16.04 3.20
N ARG A 492 17.24 16.11 4.01
CA ARG A 492 17.28 16.83 5.28
C ARG A 492 18.34 17.92 5.23
N LEU A 493 17.94 19.15 5.51
CA LEU A 493 18.84 20.28 5.61
C LEU A 493 18.80 20.82 7.04
N THR A 494 19.97 21.09 7.61
CA THR A 494 20.12 21.80 8.87
C THR A 494 20.88 23.10 8.60
N LEU A 495 20.21 24.23 8.81
CA LEU A 495 20.76 25.57 8.64
C LEU A 495 21.10 26.12 10.03
N ALA A 496 22.36 26.50 10.28
CA ALA A 496 22.82 26.98 11.57
C ALA A 496 23.13 28.47 11.50
N TYR A 497 22.61 29.23 12.45
CA TYR A 497 22.73 30.69 12.55
C TYR A 497 23.34 31.09 13.89
N PRO A 498 24.18 32.16 13.93
CA PRO A 498 24.82 32.63 15.17
C PRO A 498 23.85 33.40 16.10
N ALA A 499 22.62 33.58 15.71
CA ALA A 499 21.57 34.24 16.49
C ALA A 499 20.20 33.54 16.32
N ALA A 500 19.23 33.93 17.15
CA ALA A 500 17.85 33.53 16.97
C ALA A 500 17.29 34.06 15.63
N LEU A 501 16.41 33.28 15.01
CA LEU A 501 15.77 33.66 13.75
C LEU A 501 14.76 34.80 14.00
N ASP A 502 14.92 35.92 13.29
CA ASP A 502 14.10 37.13 13.40
C ASP A 502 13.38 37.50 12.11
N SER A 503 13.61 36.74 11.04
CA SER A 503 13.07 36.99 9.71
C SER A 503 12.80 35.66 8.97
N PRO A 504 11.95 35.70 7.94
CA PRO A 504 11.71 34.51 7.12
C PRO A 504 12.98 33.99 6.43
N VAL A 505 13.09 32.68 6.30
CA VAL A 505 14.13 31.99 5.54
C VAL A 505 13.54 31.52 4.19
N THR A 506 14.26 31.82 3.11
CA THR A 506 13.90 31.38 1.77
C THR A 506 14.99 30.48 1.20
N LEU A 507 14.60 29.28 0.73
CA LEU A 507 15.48 28.36 0.02
C LEU A 507 14.99 28.23 -1.42
N GLY A 508 15.87 28.37 -2.40
CA GLY A 508 15.58 28.12 -3.82
C GLY A 508 16.38 26.91 -4.30
N PHE A 509 15.75 26.05 -5.07
CA PHE A 509 16.32 24.81 -5.63
C PHE A 509 16.34 24.93 -7.15
N ASP A 510 17.54 24.98 -7.74
CA ASP A 510 17.80 24.93 -9.18
C ASP A 510 18.11 23.48 -9.53
N ILE A 511 17.16 22.82 -10.19
CA ILE A 511 17.16 21.38 -10.44
C ILE A 511 17.37 21.12 -11.94
N VAL A 512 16.62 21.85 -12.79
CA VAL A 512 16.62 21.68 -14.23
C VAL A 512 17.55 22.70 -14.88
N PRO A 513 18.68 22.30 -15.46
CA PRO A 513 19.62 23.23 -16.05
C PRO A 513 18.97 24.20 -17.06
N LYS A 514 19.29 25.48 -16.94
CA LYS A 514 18.84 26.56 -17.85
C LYS A 514 17.33 26.84 -17.85
N ALA A 515 16.62 26.38 -16.85
CA ALA A 515 15.21 26.63 -16.63
C ALA A 515 15.00 27.46 -15.35
N GLY A 516 13.75 27.58 -14.88
CA GLY A 516 13.45 28.18 -13.58
C GLY A 516 12.95 29.63 -13.64
N LEU A 517 12.53 30.11 -12.47
CA LEU A 517 12.01 31.44 -12.22
C LEU A 517 12.83 32.16 -11.14
N ALA A 518 12.77 33.50 -11.11
CA ALA A 518 13.37 34.28 -10.04
C ALA A 518 12.56 34.09 -8.74
N VAL A 519 13.25 34.00 -7.60
CA VAL A 519 12.64 33.97 -6.27
C VAL A 519 12.98 35.25 -5.52
N PRO A 520 12.00 35.96 -4.95
CA PRO A 520 12.26 37.18 -4.18
C PRO A 520 13.26 36.94 -3.04
N GLY A 521 14.31 37.75 -2.95
CA GLY A 521 15.34 37.63 -1.93
C GLY A 521 16.53 36.74 -2.28
N LEU A 522 16.48 35.96 -3.39
CA LEU A 522 17.55 35.03 -3.79
C LEU A 522 18.44 35.54 -4.96
N GLY A 523 18.31 36.83 -5.36
CA GLY A 523 19.03 37.40 -6.48
C GLY A 523 18.25 37.38 -7.79
N ALA A 524 18.23 38.48 -8.54
CA ALA A 524 17.43 38.62 -9.75
C ALA A 524 17.97 37.87 -10.96
N ASP A 525 19.25 37.51 -10.95
CA ASP A 525 19.97 36.82 -12.02
C ASP A 525 19.93 35.28 -11.89
N ARG A 526 19.42 34.78 -10.76
CA ARG A 526 19.30 33.34 -10.50
C ARG A 526 17.90 32.81 -10.81
N ARG A 527 17.84 31.54 -11.15
CA ARG A 527 16.61 30.86 -11.52
C ARG A 527 16.48 29.57 -10.71
N TYR A 528 15.22 29.26 -10.32
CA TYR A 528 14.91 28.10 -9.48
C TYR A 528 13.67 27.39 -10.00
N ASP A 529 13.56 26.11 -9.73
CA ASP A 529 12.42 25.26 -10.11
C ASP A 529 11.46 25.07 -8.95
N VAL A 530 12.00 25.02 -7.73
CA VAL A 530 11.26 24.90 -6.48
C VAL A 530 11.82 25.93 -5.50
N TYR A 531 10.96 26.50 -4.65
CA TYR A 531 11.43 27.24 -3.48
C TYR A 531 10.61 26.92 -2.24
N VAL A 532 11.24 27.05 -1.08
CA VAL A 532 10.61 26.93 0.24
C VAL A 532 10.70 28.26 0.95
N ARG A 533 9.59 28.71 1.52
CA ARG A 533 9.54 29.86 2.41
C ARG A 533 9.12 29.42 3.80
N ILE A 534 9.96 29.69 4.78
CA ILE A 534 9.75 29.37 6.18
C ILE A 534 9.65 30.69 6.94
N ASP A 535 8.57 30.90 7.66
CA ASP A 535 8.39 32.04 8.56
C ASP A 535 8.28 31.53 10.00
N PRO A 536 9.39 31.57 10.76
CA PRO A 536 9.40 31.08 12.13
C PRO A 536 8.47 31.87 13.06
N SER A 537 8.24 33.17 12.78
CA SER A 537 7.37 34.03 13.58
C SER A 537 5.89 33.75 13.35
N ALA A 538 5.52 33.49 12.10
CA ALA A 538 4.17 33.08 11.72
C ALA A 538 3.90 31.58 11.98
N GLY A 539 4.94 30.78 12.22
CA GLY A 539 4.85 29.35 12.40
C GLY A 539 4.49 28.59 11.13
N THR A 540 4.82 29.12 9.94
CA THR A 540 4.45 28.55 8.63
C THR A 540 5.66 28.20 7.79
N ALA A 541 5.54 27.12 7.00
CA ALA A 541 6.51 26.78 5.97
C ALA A 541 5.79 26.19 4.76
N ARG A 542 6.12 26.66 3.55
CA ARG A 542 5.45 26.22 2.32
C ARG A 542 6.44 26.05 1.17
N THR A 543 6.16 25.06 0.34
CA THR A 543 6.91 24.72 -0.86
C THR A 543 6.12 25.17 -2.10
N PHE A 544 6.82 25.86 -2.99
CA PHE A 544 6.30 26.33 -4.26
C PHE A 544 7.09 25.70 -5.41
N VAL A 545 6.41 25.46 -6.49
CA VAL A 545 6.97 24.92 -7.73
C VAL A 545 6.64 25.86 -8.89
N ARG A 546 7.51 25.99 -9.88
CA ARG A 546 7.14 26.75 -11.06
C ARG A 546 5.99 26.07 -11.77
N GLY A 547 5.07 26.84 -12.36
CA GLY A 547 3.76 26.37 -12.79
C GLY A 547 3.78 25.23 -13.80
N ASP A 548 4.82 25.13 -14.65
CA ASP A 548 4.96 24.04 -15.63
C ASP A 548 5.55 22.74 -15.04
N LEU A 549 5.96 22.75 -13.78
CA LEU A 549 6.38 21.59 -12.98
C LEU A 549 5.33 21.19 -11.93
N ASP A 550 4.18 21.88 -11.86
CA ASP A 550 3.12 21.49 -10.92
C ASP A 550 2.73 20.03 -11.17
N PRO A 551 2.83 19.13 -10.19
CA PRO A 551 2.53 17.70 -10.35
C PRO A 551 1.17 17.45 -10.99
N VAL A 552 0.19 18.27 -10.71
CA VAL A 552 -1.18 18.20 -11.25
C VAL A 552 -1.22 18.23 -12.77
N LEU A 553 -0.29 18.89 -13.44
CA LEU A 553 -0.21 18.92 -14.91
C LEU A 553 0.10 17.55 -15.51
N LEU A 554 0.83 16.71 -14.77
CA LEU A 554 1.24 15.37 -15.19
C LEU A 554 0.09 14.36 -15.05
N ASP A 555 -0.92 14.65 -14.25
CA ASP A 555 -2.05 13.75 -13.96
C ASP A 555 -3.09 13.71 -15.10
N GLY A 556 -2.87 14.48 -16.17
CA GLY A 556 -3.71 14.49 -17.35
C GLY A 556 -5.07 15.17 -17.16
N LEU A 557 -5.15 16.17 -16.28
CA LEU A 557 -6.32 17.02 -16.14
C LEU A 557 -6.62 17.77 -17.46
N PRO A 558 -7.90 18.05 -17.76
CA PRO A 558 -8.26 18.98 -18.82
C PRO A 558 -7.67 20.37 -18.54
N GLU A 559 -7.22 21.08 -19.59
CA GLU A 559 -6.61 22.41 -19.45
C GLU A 559 -7.48 23.39 -18.64
N ALA A 560 -8.80 23.34 -18.82
CA ALA A 560 -9.76 24.18 -18.08
C ALA A 560 -9.80 23.88 -16.57
N SER A 561 -9.35 22.69 -16.15
CA SER A 561 -9.30 22.26 -14.76
C SER A 561 -7.92 22.41 -14.13
N MET A 562 -6.92 22.81 -14.92
CA MET A 562 -5.56 23.00 -14.43
C MET A 562 -5.49 24.23 -13.52
N PRO A 563 -4.84 24.12 -12.35
CA PRO A 563 -4.55 25.27 -11.53
C PRO A 563 -3.67 26.26 -12.29
N LYS A 564 -4.01 27.54 -12.23
CA LYS A 564 -3.17 28.58 -12.80
C LYS A 564 -2.10 28.95 -11.80
N PRO A 565 -0.83 29.11 -12.25
CA PRO A 565 0.21 29.69 -11.40
C PRO A 565 -0.13 31.13 -11.04
N GLY A 566 0.47 31.62 -9.96
CA GLY A 566 0.42 33.03 -9.61
C GLY A 566 0.96 33.94 -10.73
N ALA A 567 0.74 35.24 -10.61
CA ALA A 567 1.25 36.22 -11.59
C ALA A 567 2.80 36.21 -11.73
N ASP A 568 3.48 35.71 -10.72
CA ASP A 568 4.93 35.49 -10.67
C ASP A 568 5.38 34.15 -11.29
N GLY A 569 4.44 33.31 -11.74
CA GLY A 569 4.68 32.01 -12.37
C GLY A 569 4.81 30.84 -11.39
N TRP A 570 4.68 31.09 -10.09
CA TRP A 570 4.77 30.06 -9.05
C TRP A 570 3.42 29.46 -8.69
N SER A 571 3.41 28.17 -8.36
CA SER A 571 2.26 27.42 -7.84
C SER A 571 2.58 26.81 -6.49
N LEU A 572 1.55 26.64 -5.64
CA LEU A 572 1.66 25.68 -4.52
C LEU A 572 1.83 24.28 -5.09
N GLN A 573 2.56 23.43 -4.38
CA GLN A 573 2.67 22.01 -4.77
C GLN A 573 1.39 21.25 -4.43
N ARG A 574 0.80 20.59 -5.42
CA ARG A 574 -0.48 19.90 -5.29
C ARG A 574 -0.46 18.53 -5.94
N MET A 575 -1.36 17.65 -5.50
CA MET A 575 -1.69 16.38 -6.15
C MET A 575 -3.16 16.35 -6.55
N THR A 576 -3.48 15.63 -7.60
CA THR A 576 -4.86 15.37 -8.00
C THR A 576 -5.40 14.19 -7.19
N LEU A 577 -6.51 14.40 -6.49
CA LEU A 577 -7.24 13.34 -5.77
C LEU A 577 -8.36 12.76 -6.64
N ASN A 578 -9.01 13.62 -7.43
CA ASN A 578 -10.02 13.23 -8.39
C ASN A 578 -9.94 14.09 -9.64
N ARG A 579 -10.14 13.46 -10.79
CA ARG A 579 -10.35 14.16 -12.05
C ARG A 579 -11.76 14.79 -12.07
N PRO A 580 -12.00 15.80 -12.90
CA PRO A 580 -13.35 16.36 -13.01
C PRO A 580 -14.28 15.29 -13.60
N TYR A 581 -15.47 15.16 -13.00
CA TYR A 581 -16.51 14.29 -13.50
C TYR A 581 -17.55 15.08 -14.30
N PRO A 582 -18.01 14.59 -15.46
CA PRO A 582 -19.17 15.16 -16.16
C PRO A 582 -20.45 14.91 -15.34
N ALA A 583 -21.54 15.60 -15.69
CA ALA A 583 -22.83 15.26 -15.13
C ALA A 583 -23.20 13.81 -15.51
N HIS A 584 -23.62 13.01 -14.52
CA HIS A 584 -23.86 11.58 -14.68
C HIS A 584 -25.02 11.11 -13.78
N HIS A 585 -25.95 10.33 -14.30
CA HIS A 585 -27.10 9.76 -13.59
C HIS A 585 -27.82 10.72 -12.63
N GLY A 586 -28.06 11.96 -13.08
CA GLY A 586 -28.74 12.99 -12.28
C GLY A 586 -27.84 13.74 -11.30
N MET A 587 -26.58 13.39 -11.19
CA MET A 587 -25.60 14.17 -10.47
C MET A 587 -25.04 15.31 -11.33
N PRO A 588 -24.78 16.50 -10.74
CA PRO A 588 -24.11 17.58 -11.45
C PRO A 588 -22.65 17.24 -11.75
N ALA A 589 -22.08 17.90 -12.76
CA ALA A 589 -20.64 17.86 -13.00
C ALA A 589 -19.86 18.33 -11.76
N ARG A 590 -18.73 17.69 -11.48
CA ARG A 590 -17.83 18.00 -10.36
C ARG A 590 -16.48 18.48 -10.89
N ALA A 591 -15.92 19.47 -10.22
CA ALA A 591 -14.56 19.93 -10.49
C ALA A 591 -13.52 18.88 -10.03
N ALA A 592 -12.30 18.99 -10.52
CA ALA A 592 -11.18 18.23 -9.98
C ALA A 592 -10.98 18.54 -8.50
N GLU A 593 -10.58 17.54 -7.73
CA GLU A 593 -10.22 17.67 -6.32
C GLU A 593 -8.71 17.59 -6.19
N LEU A 594 -8.12 18.52 -5.45
CA LEU A 594 -6.67 18.67 -5.33
C LEU A 594 -6.29 18.70 -3.87
N LEU A 595 -5.15 18.09 -3.54
CA LEU A 595 -4.51 18.12 -2.23
C LEU A 595 -3.30 19.04 -2.27
N ASP A 596 -3.19 19.97 -1.32
CA ASP A 596 -1.97 20.73 -1.08
C ASP A 596 -0.96 19.83 -0.34
N ILE A 597 0.15 19.52 -1.00
CA ILE A 597 1.26 18.71 -0.44
C ILE A 597 2.48 19.57 -0.12
N GLY A 598 2.38 20.88 -0.36
CA GLY A 598 3.49 21.83 -0.22
C GLY A 598 3.64 22.40 1.19
N GLU A 599 2.72 22.18 2.10
CA GLU A 599 2.83 22.61 3.47
C GLU A 599 3.80 21.72 4.27
N LEU A 600 4.70 22.33 5.03
CA LEU A 600 5.58 21.63 5.94
C LEU A 600 5.07 21.81 7.37
N ILE A 601 4.85 20.71 8.06
CA ILE A 601 4.35 20.70 9.43
C ILE A 601 5.46 21.12 10.40
N ARG A 602 5.15 22.01 11.33
CA ARG A 602 6.09 22.38 12.37
C ARG A 602 6.21 21.24 13.39
N ALA A 603 7.38 20.62 13.43
CA ALA A 603 7.67 19.58 14.42
C ALA A 603 7.86 20.21 15.82
N SER A 604 7.40 19.53 16.86
CA SER A 604 7.54 19.95 18.25
C SER A 604 8.95 19.71 18.81
N ASP A 605 9.69 18.77 18.22
CA ASP A 605 11.02 18.36 18.62
C ASP A 605 11.96 18.34 17.41
N ALA A 606 13.06 19.11 17.49
CA ALA A 606 14.07 19.14 16.42
C ALA A 606 14.75 17.78 16.21
N GLN A 607 14.82 16.92 17.22
CA GLN A 607 15.36 15.55 17.07
C GLN A 607 14.45 14.70 16.20
N ALA A 608 13.15 14.98 16.17
CA ALA A 608 12.20 14.31 15.30
C ALA A 608 12.51 14.50 13.81
N LEU A 609 13.30 15.50 13.42
CA LEU A 609 13.69 15.77 12.04
C LEU A 609 14.91 14.98 11.57
N THR A 610 15.71 14.48 12.48
CA THR A 610 16.98 13.79 12.19
C THR A 610 16.87 12.26 12.29
N GLY A 611 15.78 11.74 12.82
CA GLY A 611 15.53 10.32 13.01
C GLY A 611 14.32 9.80 12.22
N THR A 612 14.04 8.52 12.36
CA THR A 612 12.81 7.88 11.95
C THR A 612 11.71 8.26 12.96
N THR A 613 10.87 9.20 12.62
CA THR A 613 10.00 9.88 13.59
C THR A 613 8.60 9.31 13.70
N GLY A 614 8.26 8.31 12.90
CA GLY A 614 6.88 7.86 12.81
C GLY A 614 5.96 8.87 12.13
N ASP A 615 6.53 9.83 11.42
CA ASP A 615 5.78 10.86 10.69
C ASP A 615 6.12 10.78 9.20
N SER A 616 5.11 10.59 8.38
CA SER A 616 5.22 10.53 6.93
C SER A 616 5.09 11.89 6.24
N LEU A 617 4.96 12.98 7.00
CA LEU A 617 4.74 14.32 6.49
C LEU A 617 6.06 15.11 6.35
N SER A 618 6.07 16.09 5.46
CA SER A 618 7.16 17.08 5.38
C SER A 618 7.19 17.94 6.62
N THR A 619 8.37 18.17 7.21
CA THR A 619 8.45 18.83 8.50
C THR A 619 9.57 19.88 8.55
N TRP A 620 9.42 20.85 9.46
CA TRP A 620 10.44 21.79 9.84
C TRP A 620 10.43 22.05 11.34
N ALA A 621 11.57 22.46 11.89
CA ALA A 621 11.65 22.89 13.29
C ALA A 621 12.79 23.88 13.51
N VAL A 622 12.70 24.69 14.57
CA VAL A 622 13.78 25.54 15.04
C VAL A 622 14.24 25.03 16.41
N ALA A 623 15.48 24.57 16.46
CA ALA A 623 16.14 24.27 17.72
C ALA A 623 16.84 25.53 18.22
N PRO A 624 16.66 25.92 19.51
CA PRO A 624 17.34 27.07 20.11
C PRO A 624 18.86 26.85 20.15
N ALA A 625 19.60 27.91 20.43
CA ALA A 625 21.05 27.86 20.45
C ALA A 625 21.58 26.75 21.36
N GLY A 626 22.37 25.87 20.77
CA GLY A 626 23.07 24.78 21.45
C GLY A 626 24.30 25.25 22.23
N GLN A 627 25.14 24.32 22.70
CA GLN A 627 26.39 24.63 23.42
C GLN A 627 27.40 25.42 22.57
N ASP A 628 27.30 25.25 21.24
CA ASP A 628 28.12 26.02 20.25
C ASP A 628 27.55 27.42 19.93
N GLY A 629 26.45 27.81 20.58
CA GLY A 629 25.80 29.10 20.38
C GLY A 629 25.01 29.25 19.10
N LEU A 630 24.80 28.15 18.32
CA LEU A 630 24.12 28.21 17.04
C LEU A 630 22.65 27.80 17.17
N THR A 631 21.74 28.65 16.69
CA THR A 631 20.34 28.32 16.45
C THR A 631 20.22 27.50 15.16
N ARG A 632 19.47 26.40 15.16
CA ARG A 632 19.33 25.51 14.00
C ARG A 632 17.91 25.50 13.46
N LEU A 633 17.78 25.70 12.16
CA LEU A 633 16.56 25.45 11.42
C LEU A 633 16.72 24.10 10.70
N HIS A 634 15.89 23.15 11.04
CA HIS A 634 15.83 21.84 10.41
C HIS A 634 14.71 21.80 9.40
N LEU A 635 14.95 21.13 8.29
CA LEU A 635 14.02 20.94 7.19
C LEU A 635 14.10 19.50 6.68
N ARG A 636 12.96 18.80 6.57
CA ARG A 636 12.84 17.47 5.97
C ARG A 636 11.81 17.52 4.84
N MET A 637 12.26 17.18 3.63
CA MET A 637 11.44 17.20 2.42
C MET A 637 11.63 15.91 1.63
N PRO A 638 10.57 15.33 1.04
CA PRO A 638 10.72 14.19 0.18
C PRO A 638 11.31 14.58 -1.18
N TRP A 639 11.98 13.64 -1.83
CA TRP A 639 12.53 13.82 -3.16
C TRP A 639 11.48 14.26 -4.19
N GLY A 640 10.24 13.75 -4.07
CA GLY A 640 9.15 14.09 -5.00
C GLY A 640 8.76 15.57 -5.00
N LEU A 641 8.88 16.29 -3.86
CA LEU A 641 8.67 17.72 -3.81
C LEU A 641 9.79 18.53 -4.50
N LEU A 642 10.94 17.89 -4.74
CA LEU A 642 12.06 18.47 -5.51
C LEU A 642 12.03 18.01 -6.97
N ALA A 643 10.88 17.57 -7.49
CA ALA A 643 10.71 17.05 -8.86
C ALA A 643 11.70 15.91 -9.21
N ILE A 644 12.18 15.16 -8.22
CA ILE A 644 13.01 13.98 -8.45
C ILE A 644 12.09 12.77 -8.67
N GLY A 645 12.24 12.10 -9.79
CA GLY A 645 11.46 10.91 -10.16
C GLY A 645 12.13 9.60 -9.77
N ASP A 646 13.46 9.61 -9.61
CA ASP A 646 14.25 8.51 -9.04
C ASP A 646 15.57 9.04 -8.46
N PRO A 647 15.66 9.19 -7.14
CA PRO A 647 16.90 9.65 -6.51
C PRO A 647 18.02 8.61 -6.65
N SER A 648 17.71 7.31 -6.76
CA SER A 648 18.74 6.27 -6.86
C SER A 648 19.56 6.35 -8.15
N SER A 649 19.03 7.02 -9.18
CA SER A 649 19.67 7.21 -10.49
C SER A 649 19.84 8.69 -10.87
N HIS A 650 19.74 9.61 -9.94
CA HIS A 650 19.84 11.06 -10.18
C HIS A 650 18.87 11.56 -11.27
N THR A 651 17.66 11.03 -11.32
CA THR A 651 16.70 11.37 -12.36
C THR A 651 15.66 12.36 -11.85
N ALA A 652 15.62 13.55 -12.47
CA ALA A 652 14.58 14.55 -12.27
C ALA A 652 13.47 14.39 -13.32
N VAL A 653 12.23 14.73 -12.95
CA VAL A 653 11.09 14.84 -13.86
C VAL A 653 11.02 16.28 -14.38
N VAL A 654 11.04 16.42 -15.69
CA VAL A 654 10.95 17.73 -16.36
C VAL A 654 9.81 17.72 -17.36
N PRO A 655 9.00 18.78 -17.47
CA PRO A 655 7.97 18.85 -18.45
C PRO A 655 8.54 19.29 -19.80
N VAL A 656 8.14 18.59 -20.84
CA VAL A 656 8.32 19.03 -22.23
C VAL A 656 6.95 19.14 -22.86
N LYS A 657 6.47 20.36 -23.09
CA LYS A 657 5.13 20.61 -23.64
C LYS A 657 4.02 19.90 -22.85
N LEU A 658 4.05 20.01 -21.53
CA LEU A 658 3.11 19.37 -20.59
C LEU A 658 3.16 17.82 -20.58
N LEU A 659 4.21 17.23 -21.13
CA LEU A 659 4.47 15.80 -20.98
C LEU A 659 5.66 15.61 -20.03
N PRO A 660 5.59 14.66 -19.09
CA PRO A 660 6.72 14.32 -18.23
C PRO A 660 7.85 13.73 -19.07
N THR A 661 9.06 14.12 -18.77
CA THR A 661 10.29 13.61 -19.40
C THR A 661 11.33 13.45 -18.29
N ALA A 662 12.15 12.41 -18.38
CA ALA A 662 13.27 12.21 -17.46
C ALA A 662 14.48 13.05 -17.89
N ALA A 663 15.15 13.67 -16.92
CA ALA A 663 16.42 14.32 -17.11
C ALA A 663 17.40 13.89 -16.01
N ARG A 664 18.59 13.47 -16.42
CA ARG A 664 19.66 13.16 -15.47
C ARG A 664 20.29 14.47 -14.99
N ILE A 665 20.55 14.55 -13.68
CA ILE A 665 21.16 15.71 -13.02
C ILE A 665 22.37 15.26 -12.19
N ASP A 666 23.37 16.14 -12.06
CA ASP A 666 24.58 15.86 -11.25
C ASP A 666 24.45 16.37 -9.83
N ALA A 667 23.62 17.35 -9.59
CA ALA A 667 23.38 18.00 -8.31
C ALA A 667 22.12 18.86 -8.34
N ILE A 668 21.58 19.18 -7.18
CA ILE A 668 20.61 20.25 -6.99
C ILE A 668 21.37 21.46 -6.43
N ARG A 669 21.35 22.58 -7.11
CA ARG A 669 21.94 23.82 -6.58
C ARG A 669 20.95 24.53 -5.68
N VAL A 670 21.34 24.80 -4.46
CA VAL A 670 20.49 25.44 -3.45
C VAL A 670 21.03 26.80 -3.09
N SER A 671 20.14 27.79 -3.04
CA SER A 671 20.46 29.12 -2.49
C SER A 671 19.58 29.39 -1.28
N VAL A 672 20.16 29.98 -0.23
CA VAL A 672 19.46 30.26 1.04
C VAL A 672 19.71 31.75 1.40
N ALA A 673 18.64 32.44 1.78
CA ALA A 673 18.73 33.81 2.32
C ALA A 673 17.73 34.03 3.45
N GLY A 674 18.02 34.97 4.34
CA GLY A 674 17.17 35.36 5.47
C GLY A 674 17.47 34.58 6.74
N GLY A 675 16.53 34.60 7.68
CA GLY A 675 16.66 34.03 9.02
C GLY A 675 17.20 35.04 10.03
N ILE A 676 18.23 35.77 9.68
CA ILE A 676 18.81 36.92 10.46
C ILE A 676 19.28 38.00 9.51
N ALA A 677 19.36 39.24 9.97
CA ALA A 677 19.77 40.39 9.15
C ALA A 677 21.15 40.18 8.48
N ALA A 678 22.11 39.56 9.16
CA ALA A 678 23.44 39.29 8.62
C ALA A 678 23.45 38.20 7.51
N ALA A 679 22.36 37.43 7.32
CA ALA A 679 22.20 36.41 6.28
C ALA A 679 21.28 36.87 5.14
N ALA A 680 21.14 38.18 4.93
CA ALA A 680 20.29 38.73 3.84
C ALA A 680 20.86 38.44 2.45
N ALA A 681 22.18 38.34 2.29
CA ALA A 681 22.80 37.93 1.04
C ALA A 681 22.68 36.41 0.83
N PRO A 682 22.26 35.96 -0.39
CA PRO A 682 22.11 34.55 -0.64
C PRO A 682 23.42 33.76 -0.57
N VAL A 683 23.41 32.68 0.17
CA VAL A 683 24.46 31.64 0.19
C VAL A 683 24.08 30.54 -0.76
N THR A 684 25.01 30.02 -1.54
CA THR A 684 24.74 28.95 -2.53
C THR A 684 25.70 27.79 -2.34
N PHE A 685 25.13 26.57 -2.40
CA PHE A 685 25.85 25.30 -2.32
C PHE A 685 25.19 24.27 -3.20
N ASP A 686 25.87 23.15 -3.48
CA ASP A 686 25.32 22.02 -4.22
C ASP A 686 24.92 20.88 -3.26
N VAL A 687 23.71 20.37 -3.43
CA VAL A 687 23.26 19.12 -2.87
C VAL A 687 23.64 18.01 -3.85
N ARG A 688 24.61 17.18 -3.47
CA ARG A 688 25.08 16.03 -4.22
C ARG A 688 24.85 14.79 -3.39
N TRP A 689 24.63 13.64 -4.05
CA TRP A 689 24.51 12.34 -3.40
C TRP A 689 25.06 11.26 -4.32
N GLU A 690 25.31 10.08 -3.78
CA GLU A 690 25.78 8.93 -4.57
C GLU A 690 24.58 8.16 -5.13
N GLU A 691 24.74 7.58 -6.32
CA GLU A 691 23.76 6.64 -6.85
C GLU A 691 23.77 5.32 -6.07
N TRP A 692 22.63 4.63 -6.04
CA TRP A 692 22.57 3.29 -5.44
C TRP A 692 21.78 2.32 -6.29
N ASN A 693 22.16 1.04 -6.21
CA ASN A 693 21.56 -0.08 -6.94
C ASN A 693 21.00 -1.17 -6.02
N THR A 694 21.03 -0.95 -4.73
CA THR A 694 20.46 -1.83 -3.71
C THR A 694 19.68 -1.00 -2.70
N ALA A 695 18.53 -1.48 -2.27
CA ALA A 695 17.79 -0.86 -1.18
C ALA A 695 18.49 -1.19 0.15
N THR A 696 18.73 -0.15 0.95
CA THR A 696 19.20 -0.30 2.34
C THR A 696 18.16 0.29 3.28
N TYR A 697 17.72 -0.47 4.25
CA TYR A 697 16.63 -0.08 5.16
C TYR A 697 16.75 -0.75 6.51
N THR A 698 16.02 -0.21 7.47
CA THR A 698 15.79 -0.81 8.78
C THR A 698 14.31 -0.99 9.00
N GLU A 699 13.92 -2.06 9.69
CA GLU A 699 12.53 -2.29 10.04
C GLU A 699 12.19 -1.62 11.35
N ARG A 700 11.00 -1.05 11.39
CA ARG A 700 10.45 -0.42 12.57
C ARG A 700 8.93 -0.62 12.62
N ARG A 701 8.38 -0.93 13.78
CA ARG A 701 6.93 -0.80 13.97
C ARG A 701 6.53 0.67 13.84
N LYS A 702 5.47 0.96 13.09
CA LYS A 702 4.98 2.33 12.93
C LYS A 702 4.48 2.90 14.26
N ALA A 703 4.57 4.20 14.40
CA ALA A 703 3.94 4.91 15.50
C ALA A 703 2.42 4.65 15.48
N GLY A 704 1.85 4.30 16.64
CA GLY A 704 0.44 3.88 16.70
C GLY A 704 0.19 2.39 16.44
N ALA A 705 1.18 1.59 16.03
CA ALA A 705 1.02 0.14 15.88
C ALA A 705 0.52 -0.56 17.16
N GLN A 706 0.86 -0.02 18.35
CA GLN A 706 0.33 -0.48 19.62
C GLN A 706 -1.21 -0.34 19.68
N THR A 707 -1.76 0.78 19.21
CA THR A 707 -3.21 1.04 19.19
C THR A 707 -3.94 0.01 18.33
N PHE A 708 -3.37 -0.36 17.19
CA PHE A 708 -3.95 -1.39 16.33
C PHE A 708 -3.79 -2.80 16.94
N ALA A 709 -2.65 -3.12 17.53
CA ALA A 709 -2.43 -4.38 18.25
C ALA A 709 -3.43 -4.57 19.40
N GLU A 710 -3.68 -3.54 20.20
CA GLU A 710 -4.69 -3.55 21.24
C GLU A 710 -6.11 -3.75 20.69
N ALA A 711 -6.43 -3.13 19.54
CA ALA A 711 -7.71 -3.36 18.88
C ALA A 711 -7.88 -4.81 18.41
N MET A 712 -6.82 -5.43 17.86
CA MET A 712 -6.83 -6.86 17.52
C MET A 712 -7.07 -7.73 18.76
N ALA A 713 -6.35 -7.50 19.85
CA ALA A 713 -6.51 -8.26 21.09
C ALA A 713 -7.93 -8.12 21.67
N GLN A 714 -8.49 -6.92 21.70
CA GLN A 714 -9.84 -6.64 22.21
C GLN A 714 -10.93 -7.29 21.34
N THR A 715 -10.77 -7.25 20.02
CA THR A 715 -11.79 -7.79 19.08
C THR A 715 -11.69 -9.31 18.93
N SER A 716 -10.53 -9.90 19.21
CA SER A 716 -10.28 -11.35 19.13
C SER A 716 -10.77 -12.15 20.33
N GLN A 717 -11.35 -11.51 21.35
CA GLN A 717 -11.85 -12.23 22.53
C GLN A 717 -12.85 -13.29 22.11
N LEU A 718 -12.67 -14.51 22.65
CA LEU A 718 -13.60 -15.62 22.46
C LEU A 718 -14.93 -15.26 23.14
N ALA A 719 -16.03 -15.60 22.51
CA ALA A 719 -17.37 -15.32 23.01
C ALA A 719 -17.72 -16.18 24.23
#